data_1a7c9f882d95b1181cd482589106e06c
#
_entry.id   1a7c9f882d95b1181cd482589106e06c
#
_cell.length_a   1.000
_cell.length_b   1.000
_cell.length_c   1.000
_cell.angle_alpha   90.00
_cell.angle_beta   90.00
_cell.angle_gamma   90.00
#
_symmetry.space_group_name_H-M   'P 1'
#
loop_
_entity.id
_entity.type
_entity.pdbx_description
1 polymer ?
#
loop_
_entity_poly.entity_id
_entity_poly.type
_entity_poly.pdbx_seq_one_letter_code
_entity_poly.pdbx_strand_id
1 'polypeptide(L)'
;MSYVPFVPLRVFSAYTMLEGAIEPKAIGEAAKKLGFPAIAICDRNGLYGVMPFQDGAKSKGVQPIIGALLGVRRPTSDGKFIRDWLPLFAQDESGYNNLCRVVSMAHLDRPEDLDAHVTLEQLSRFSDGLIALTGGAEGAVTQLLSDGQRNAAGEYLSRLQALFPDRLYIELSRRNDSREEAAEEALIDLAYARDIPLVATNPAFFAEPDFFDAHDAMLCISDGEYVESQDRRRSSRDTWIKTGKQMGALFADVPEALANTLVIAQRCTALAPYRNPILPSLAGDRTAEDAQLREDARLGLLQRLETAGITDEATRQVYFDRLTFEADVICSMGFSGYFLIVADFIKWAKEQDIAVGPGRGSGAGSLVAWVLTITDLDPIKLGLLFERFLNPDRVSMPDFDIDFCETRRGEVIRYVQKKYGTRQVAQIITFGKLKARAVLRDTGRVLQMSYGQVDRLCKQVPNLPADPWDLKRALAGVAELREEYRRDAQVKRLFDLAMKLEGLPRHSSTHAAGVVIGDRELSELAPLYRDPRSDMPVTQFDMKYVESAGLVKFDFLGLKTLSVLQKATQMLAKRGVDIDLGLLPHDDPAVYELLQRGDTVGVFQLESEGMRRTLAAVKPTNFGDIIALVSLYRPGPMDNIPLFGARKNGREAIAYPHPLLEGILAETYGIF
;
A
#
# COMPACT_ATOMS: atom_id res chain seq x y z
N MET A 1 18.22 -4.31 39.78
CA MET A 1 18.51 -3.13 38.94
C MET A 1 17.37 -2.15 39.18
N SER A 2 17.67 -0.91 39.56
CA SER A 2 16.63 0.12 39.72
C SER A 2 15.99 0.38 38.36
N TYR A 3 14.67 0.28 38.27
CA TYR A 3 13.89 0.64 37.08
C TYR A 3 14.06 2.14 36.82
N VAL A 4 14.41 2.51 35.58
CA VAL A 4 14.42 3.91 35.13
C VAL A 4 13.12 4.15 34.39
N PRO A 5 12.27 5.07 34.85
CA PRO A 5 10.99 5.37 34.22
C PRO A 5 11.21 6.16 32.92
N PHE A 6 11.45 5.45 31.83
CA PHE A 6 11.65 6.03 30.49
C PHE A 6 10.87 5.26 29.44
N VAL A 7 10.18 5.99 28.56
CA VAL A 7 9.48 5.49 27.39
C VAL A 7 9.98 6.25 26.17
N PRO A 8 10.51 5.56 25.13
CA PRO A 8 10.94 6.23 23.89
C PRO A 8 9.73 6.81 23.13
N LEU A 9 9.68 8.13 22.99
CA LEU A 9 8.59 8.87 22.33
C LEU A 9 8.92 9.28 20.89
N ARG A 10 10.19 9.43 20.54
CA ARG A 10 10.65 9.93 19.25
C ARG A 10 11.33 8.84 18.43
N VAL A 11 10.56 7.79 18.03
CA VAL A 11 11.09 6.70 17.22
C VAL A 11 10.55 6.84 15.78
N PHE A 12 11.46 6.91 14.83
CA PHE A 12 11.17 7.03 13.41
C PHE A 12 11.20 5.66 12.74
N SER A 13 10.11 5.30 12.08
CA SER A 13 10.10 4.08 11.29
C SER A 13 10.70 4.31 9.90
N ALA A 14 10.89 3.21 9.18
CA ALA A 14 11.33 3.22 7.78
C ALA A 14 10.34 3.96 6.84
N TYR A 15 9.16 4.34 7.31
CA TYR A 15 8.22 5.15 6.56
C TYR A 15 8.47 6.68 6.68
N THR A 16 9.39 7.11 7.55
CA THR A 16 10.13 8.36 7.33
C THR A 16 11.21 8.05 6.30
N MET A 17 10.79 7.98 5.03
CA MET A 17 11.54 7.33 3.95
C MET A 17 12.93 7.90 3.75
N LEU A 18 13.93 7.00 3.66
CA LEU A 18 15.35 7.32 3.52
C LEU A 18 15.93 8.18 4.67
N GLU A 19 15.24 8.20 5.82
CA GLU A 19 15.70 8.83 7.05
C GLU A 19 15.52 7.87 8.24
N GLY A 20 14.34 7.30 8.47
CA GLY A 20 14.14 6.22 9.43
C GLY A 20 14.54 4.85 8.85
N ALA A 21 15.15 4.00 9.67
CA ALA A 21 15.66 2.70 9.26
C ALA A 21 15.08 1.52 10.05
N ILE A 22 14.05 1.76 10.87
CA ILE A 22 13.44 0.72 11.70
C ILE A 22 12.12 0.27 11.06
N GLU A 23 12.03 -1.00 10.68
CA GLU A 23 10.75 -1.56 10.21
C GLU A 23 9.68 -1.44 11.32
N PRO A 24 8.46 -0.96 11.04
CA PRO A 24 7.46 -0.67 12.07
C PRO A 24 7.19 -1.82 13.04
N LYS A 25 7.13 -3.05 12.54
CA LYS A 25 6.94 -4.24 13.40
C LYS A 25 8.11 -4.51 14.32
N ALA A 26 9.34 -4.17 13.91
CA ALA A 26 10.54 -4.36 14.68
C ALA A 26 10.67 -3.38 15.86
N ILE A 27 9.96 -2.24 15.81
CA ILE A 27 9.97 -1.27 16.93
C ILE A 27 9.48 -1.93 18.22
N GLY A 28 8.39 -2.70 18.18
CA GLY A 28 7.87 -3.42 19.34
C GLY A 28 8.81 -4.49 19.87
N GLU A 29 9.54 -5.17 18.99
CA GLU A 29 10.56 -6.15 19.38
C GLU A 29 11.77 -5.48 20.05
N ALA A 30 12.24 -4.36 19.52
CA ALA A 30 13.31 -3.57 20.13
C ALA A 30 12.91 -3.08 21.53
N ALA A 31 11.67 -2.59 21.70
CA ALA A 31 11.15 -2.18 23.00
C ALA A 31 11.12 -3.33 24.01
N LYS A 32 10.66 -4.51 23.59
CA LYS A 32 10.64 -5.71 24.45
C LYS A 32 12.05 -6.14 24.87
N LYS A 33 13.00 -6.16 23.92
CA LYS A 33 14.41 -6.48 24.16
C LYS A 33 15.05 -5.54 25.19
N LEU A 34 14.70 -4.24 25.11
CA LEU A 34 15.22 -3.20 26.00
C LEU A 34 14.45 -3.05 27.32
N GLY A 35 13.35 -3.79 27.51
CA GLY A 35 12.55 -3.80 28.73
C GLY A 35 11.61 -2.59 28.87
N PHE A 36 11.24 -1.91 27.79
CA PHE A 36 10.29 -0.81 27.83
C PHE A 36 8.84 -1.31 27.93
N PRO A 37 8.00 -0.70 28.78
CA PRO A 37 6.58 -1.06 28.88
C PRO A 37 5.75 -0.53 27.72
N ALA A 38 6.21 0.57 27.10
CA ALA A 38 5.58 1.25 25.99
C ALA A 38 6.64 1.83 25.06
N ILE A 39 6.26 2.13 23.81
CA ILE A 39 7.10 2.81 22.82
C ILE A 39 6.21 3.57 21.84
N ALA A 40 6.69 4.69 21.32
CA ALA A 40 5.96 5.47 20.32
C ALA A 40 6.55 5.27 18.91
N ILE A 41 5.69 5.46 17.90
CA ILE A 41 6.07 5.78 16.54
C ILE A 41 5.83 7.27 16.30
N CYS A 42 6.74 7.96 15.61
CA CYS A 42 6.65 9.40 15.40
C CYS A 42 7.23 9.81 14.03
N ASP A 43 6.61 9.30 12.95
CA ASP A 43 7.08 9.56 11.58
C ASP A 43 6.74 10.97 11.09
N ARG A 44 7.54 11.52 10.16
CA ARG A 44 7.34 12.87 9.59
C ARG A 44 6.10 12.93 8.71
N ASN A 45 5.15 13.81 9.06
CA ASN A 45 3.89 14.04 8.34
C ASN A 45 3.21 12.74 7.87
N GLY A 46 3.33 11.65 8.64
CA GLY A 46 2.87 10.35 8.19
C GLY A 46 2.45 9.41 9.30
N LEU A 47 1.43 8.60 8.97
CA LEU A 47 0.93 7.49 9.79
C LEU A 47 1.03 6.16 9.04
N TYR A 48 1.86 6.09 7.99
CA TYR A 48 1.98 4.93 7.09
C TYR A 48 2.25 3.61 7.83
N GLY A 49 3.11 3.67 8.86
CA GLY A 49 3.57 2.52 9.64
C GLY A 49 2.77 2.20 10.89
N VAL A 50 1.71 2.93 11.19
CA VAL A 50 1.01 2.86 12.48
C VAL A 50 0.35 1.49 12.71
N MET A 51 -0.37 0.95 11.73
CA MET A 51 -1.03 -0.34 11.90
C MET A 51 -0.05 -1.51 12.05
N PRO A 52 0.98 -1.69 11.18
CA PRO A 52 1.98 -2.73 11.42
C PRO A 52 2.80 -2.51 12.72
N PHE A 53 3.03 -1.26 13.13
CA PHE A 53 3.67 -0.94 14.39
C PHE A 53 2.85 -1.42 15.58
N GLN A 54 1.57 -1.06 15.65
CA GLN A 54 0.72 -1.45 16.78
C GLN A 54 0.58 -2.98 16.89
N ASP A 55 0.47 -3.69 15.76
CA ASP A 55 0.42 -5.15 15.73
C ASP A 55 1.72 -5.74 16.28
N GLY A 56 2.86 -5.22 15.82
CA GLY A 56 4.18 -5.63 16.29
C GLY A 56 4.36 -5.42 17.78
N ALA A 57 4.02 -4.24 18.29
CA ALA A 57 4.13 -3.91 19.71
C ALA A 57 3.20 -4.77 20.58
N LYS A 58 1.92 -4.87 20.24
CA LYS A 58 0.94 -5.71 20.95
C LYS A 58 1.34 -7.17 21.00
N SER A 59 1.84 -7.73 19.90
CA SER A 59 2.30 -9.12 19.83
C SER A 59 3.45 -9.43 20.81
N LYS A 60 4.18 -8.40 21.23
CA LYS A 60 5.29 -8.49 22.19
C LYS A 60 4.90 -8.08 23.62
N GLY A 61 3.66 -7.70 23.85
CA GLY A 61 3.16 -7.21 25.14
C GLY A 61 3.69 -5.83 25.50
N VAL A 62 3.97 -4.99 24.49
CA VAL A 62 4.42 -3.61 24.63
C VAL A 62 3.26 -2.68 24.21
N GLN A 63 2.99 -1.63 24.99
CA GLN A 63 1.97 -0.64 24.66
C GLN A 63 2.44 0.22 23.49
N PRO A 64 1.71 0.26 22.34
CA PRO A 64 2.00 1.19 21.27
C PRO A 64 1.48 2.58 21.60
N ILE A 65 2.26 3.62 21.31
CA ILE A 65 1.87 5.02 21.37
C ILE A 65 1.90 5.57 19.95
N ILE A 66 0.76 6.05 19.47
CA ILE A 66 0.61 6.55 18.10
C ILE A 66 0.89 8.05 18.08
N GLY A 67 1.86 8.46 17.29
CA GLY A 67 2.20 9.85 17.07
C GLY A 67 2.69 10.13 15.66
N ALA A 68 2.85 11.41 15.37
CA ALA A 68 3.47 11.92 14.15
C ALA A 68 4.26 13.19 14.44
N LEU A 69 5.34 13.38 13.70
CA LEU A 69 6.10 14.63 13.68
C LEU A 69 5.51 15.53 12.59
N LEU A 70 4.70 16.49 13.00
CA LEU A 70 3.95 17.36 12.09
C LEU A 70 4.76 18.59 11.70
N GLY A 71 4.85 18.87 10.39
CA GLY A 71 5.38 20.14 9.88
C GLY A 71 4.42 21.29 10.16
N VAL A 72 4.89 22.33 10.84
CA VAL A 72 4.12 23.53 11.14
C VAL A 72 4.79 24.74 10.49
N ARG A 73 4.04 25.50 9.71
CA ARG A 73 4.54 26.68 9.02
C ARG A 73 4.53 27.88 9.94
N ARG A 74 5.67 28.53 10.10
CA ARG A 74 5.86 29.75 10.87
C ARG A 74 6.34 30.90 9.99
N PRO A 75 5.69 32.08 9.99
CA PRO A 75 6.20 33.25 9.30
C PRO A 75 7.46 33.78 9.98
N THR A 76 8.40 34.26 9.19
CA THR A 76 9.60 34.95 9.64
C THR A 76 9.45 36.46 9.49
N SER A 77 10.30 37.26 10.19
CA SER A 77 10.25 38.70 10.15
C SER A 77 10.51 39.33 8.78
N ASP A 78 11.18 38.59 7.88
CA ASP A 78 11.42 39.01 6.49
C ASP A 78 10.31 38.58 5.50
N GLY A 79 9.17 38.12 6.03
CA GLY A 79 8.01 37.70 5.22
C GLY A 79 8.13 36.32 4.56
N LYS A 80 9.21 35.59 4.84
CA LYS A 80 9.37 34.21 4.44
C LYS A 80 8.69 33.26 5.41
N PHE A 81 8.79 31.98 5.14
CA PHE A 81 8.23 30.96 5.99
C PHE A 81 9.27 29.87 6.28
N ILE A 82 9.28 29.42 7.53
CA ILE A 82 10.04 28.28 7.99
C ILE A 82 9.06 27.16 8.33
N ARG A 83 9.42 25.92 8.06
CA ARG A 83 8.72 24.74 8.54
C ARG A 83 9.42 24.25 9.80
N ASP A 84 8.76 24.42 10.92
CA ASP A 84 9.15 23.82 12.20
C ASP A 84 8.48 22.47 12.37
N TRP A 85 8.98 21.66 13.30
CA TRP A 85 8.45 20.34 13.57
C TRP A 85 7.84 20.25 14.97
N LEU A 86 6.63 19.68 15.05
CA LEU A 86 5.86 19.51 16.26
C LEU A 86 5.46 18.05 16.45
N PRO A 87 6.02 17.32 17.44
CA PRO A 87 5.58 15.97 17.76
C PRO A 87 4.19 15.99 18.39
N LEU A 88 3.29 15.17 17.85
CA LEU A 88 1.92 15.00 18.35
C LEU A 88 1.67 13.55 18.64
N PHE A 89 0.98 13.25 19.77
CA PHE A 89 0.61 11.90 20.19
C PHE A 89 -0.87 11.84 20.50
N ALA A 90 -1.54 10.79 20.01
CA ALA A 90 -2.96 10.58 20.24
C ALA A 90 -3.20 9.97 21.63
N GLN A 91 -4.05 10.62 22.44
CA GLN A 91 -4.44 10.12 23.76
C GLN A 91 -5.51 9.02 23.65
N ASP A 92 -6.50 9.24 22.82
CA ASP A 92 -7.70 8.43 22.70
C ASP A 92 -8.14 8.33 21.22
N GLU A 93 -9.30 7.75 20.96
CA GLU A 93 -9.86 7.63 19.61
C GLU A 93 -10.12 8.99 18.95
N SER A 94 -10.58 9.98 19.69
CA SER A 94 -10.77 11.34 19.17
C SER A 94 -9.44 11.96 18.75
N GLY A 95 -8.40 11.81 19.57
CA GLY A 95 -7.04 12.24 19.24
C GLY A 95 -6.48 11.52 18.03
N TYR A 96 -6.72 10.22 17.88
CA TYR A 96 -6.30 9.49 16.68
C TYR A 96 -6.99 9.99 15.42
N ASN A 97 -8.31 10.20 15.46
CA ASN A 97 -9.06 10.74 14.33
C ASN A 97 -8.60 12.17 13.97
N ASN A 98 -8.33 13.01 14.97
CA ASN A 98 -7.79 14.34 14.75
C ASN A 98 -6.37 14.30 14.18
N LEU A 99 -5.53 13.36 14.64
CA LEU A 99 -4.19 13.15 14.08
C LEU A 99 -4.26 12.73 12.59
N CYS A 100 -5.17 11.84 12.21
CA CYS A 100 -5.41 11.49 10.81
C CYS A 100 -5.83 12.71 9.97
N ARG A 101 -6.72 13.57 10.50
CA ARG A 101 -7.18 14.78 9.82
C ARG A 101 -6.06 15.81 9.63
N VAL A 102 -5.27 16.11 10.67
CA VAL A 102 -4.18 17.10 10.55
C VAL A 102 -3.05 16.63 9.66
N VAL A 103 -2.70 15.33 9.70
CA VAL A 103 -1.71 14.75 8.79
C VAL A 103 -2.22 14.79 7.35
N SER A 104 -3.48 14.44 7.11
CA SER A 104 -4.11 14.55 5.78
C SER A 104 -4.12 15.99 5.28
N MET A 105 -4.50 16.94 6.12
CA MET A 105 -4.52 18.37 5.82
C MET A 105 -3.13 18.89 5.45
N ALA A 106 -2.08 18.45 6.16
CA ALA A 106 -0.70 18.83 5.86
C ALA A 106 -0.28 18.47 4.43
N HIS A 107 -0.83 17.40 3.88
CA HIS A 107 -0.56 16.98 2.50
C HIS A 107 -1.52 17.59 1.48
N LEU A 108 -2.82 17.67 1.79
CA LEU A 108 -3.86 17.99 0.82
C LEU A 108 -4.15 19.50 0.70
N ASP A 109 -4.12 20.23 1.81
CA ASP A 109 -4.58 21.63 1.86
C ASP A 109 -3.43 22.65 1.75
N ARG A 110 -2.22 22.19 1.44
CA ARG A 110 -1.03 23.04 1.21
C ARG A 110 -0.92 23.48 -0.25
N PRO A 111 -0.23 24.60 -0.56
CA PRO A 111 0.22 24.92 -1.91
C PRO A 111 1.09 23.79 -2.49
N GLU A 112 0.99 23.54 -3.80
CA GLU A 112 1.66 22.40 -4.45
C GLU A 112 3.18 22.49 -4.44
N ASP A 113 3.70 23.72 -4.49
CA ASP A 113 5.14 24.05 -4.50
C ASP A 113 5.80 23.97 -3.12
N LEU A 114 5.03 23.76 -2.05
CA LEU A 114 5.54 23.67 -0.70
C LEU A 114 5.49 22.23 -0.15
N ASP A 115 6.40 21.94 0.74
CA ASP A 115 6.40 20.67 1.49
C ASP A 115 5.19 20.55 2.42
N ALA A 116 4.85 19.31 2.81
CA ALA A 116 3.72 19.03 3.69
C ALA A 116 3.83 19.79 5.03
N HIS A 117 2.81 20.59 5.34
CA HIS A 117 2.71 21.41 6.56
C HIS A 117 1.27 21.85 6.86
N VAL A 118 1.05 22.26 8.09
CA VAL A 118 -0.15 23.01 8.52
C VAL A 118 0.25 24.34 9.13
N THR A 119 -0.72 25.24 9.30
CA THR A 119 -0.58 26.42 10.15
C THR A 119 -1.09 26.11 11.57
N LEU A 120 -0.70 26.92 12.58
CA LEU A 120 -1.26 26.76 13.94
C LEU A 120 -2.78 26.99 13.96
N GLU A 121 -3.32 27.81 13.08
CA GLU A 121 -4.76 28.03 12.94
C GLU A 121 -5.47 26.78 12.40
N GLN A 122 -4.89 26.10 11.42
CA GLN A 122 -5.43 24.83 10.93
C GLN A 122 -5.37 23.77 12.02
N LEU A 123 -4.25 23.67 12.74
CA LEU A 123 -4.06 22.73 13.83
C LEU A 123 -5.04 22.94 14.98
N SER A 124 -5.41 24.20 15.28
CA SER A 124 -6.35 24.52 16.37
C SER A 124 -7.73 23.88 16.24
N ARG A 125 -8.13 23.53 15.02
CA ARG A 125 -9.43 22.88 14.74
C ARG A 125 -9.46 21.42 15.16
N PHE A 126 -8.29 20.81 15.35
CA PHE A 126 -8.14 19.38 15.58
C PHE A 126 -7.12 19.06 16.67
N SER A 127 -6.93 19.95 17.65
CA SER A 127 -5.95 19.75 18.74
C SER A 127 -6.47 18.89 19.89
N ASP A 128 -7.78 18.63 19.97
CA ASP A 128 -8.37 17.85 21.05
C ASP A 128 -7.93 16.39 21.01
N GLY A 129 -7.66 15.82 22.19
CA GLY A 129 -7.16 14.46 22.33
C GLY A 129 -5.71 14.26 21.87
N LEU A 130 -4.98 15.35 21.58
CA LEU A 130 -3.57 15.31 21.19
C LEU A 130 -2.68 15.87 22.31
N ILE A 131 -1.58 15.20 22.60
CA ILE A 131 -0.45 15.70 23.39
C ILE A 131 0.59 16.25 22.42
N ALA A 132 1.15 17.43 22.69
CA ALA A 132 2.20 18.05 21.89
C ALA A 132 3.50 18.17 22.68
N LEU A 133 4.64 17.96 21.99
CA LEU A 133 5.96 18.33 22.48
C LEU A 133 6.50 19.51 21.69
N THR A 134 7.45 20.28 22.26
CA THR A 134 7.96 21.49 21.58
C THR A 134 8.91 21.23 20.40
N GLY A 135 9.31 19.98 20.13
CA GLY A 135 10.00 19.57 18.89
C GLY A 135 11.52 19.49 18.96
N GLY A 136 12.14 19.70 20.12
CA GLY A 136 13.60 19.67 20.26
C GLY A 136 14.29 20.64 19.31
N ALA A 137 15.47 20.32 18.77
CA ALA A 137 16.24 21.16 17.84
C ALA A 137 15.48 21.59 16.57
N GLU A 138 14.47 20.85 16.17
CA GLU A 138 13.68 21.10 14.96
C GLU A 138 12.40 21.90 15.24
N GLY A 139 12.07 22.10 16.54
CA GLY A 139 10.88 22.85 16.96
C GLY A 139 11.11 24.35 17.02
N ALA A 140 10.02 25.11 16.81
CA ALA A 140 10.05 26.57 16.75
C ALA A 140 10.64 27.22 18.00
N VAL A 141 10.28 26.72 19.20
CA VAL A 141 10.72 27.32 20.48
C VAL A 141 12.23 27.22 20.63
N THR A 142 12.81 26.02 20.39
CA THR A 142 14.27 25.80 20.48
C THR A 142 15.01 26.61 19.43
N GLN A 143 14.53 26.67 18.19
CA GLN A 143 15.16 27.47 17.12
C GLN A 143 15.18 28.96 17.48
N LEU A 144 14.05 29.51 17.92
CA LEU A 144 13.96 30.92 18.33
C LEU A 144 14.87 31.24 19.51
N LEU A 145 15.00 30.35 20.49
CA LEU A 145 15.90 30.52 21.64
C LEU A 145 17.37 30.45 21.21
N SER A 146 17.75 29.50 20.36
CA SER A 146 19.10 29.38 19.86
C SER A 146 19.54 30.57 19.01
N ASP A 147 18.57 31.22 18.34
CA ASP A 147 18.78 32.46 17.58
C ASP A 147 18.72 33.75 18.46
N GLY A 148 18.60 33.61 19.79
CA GLY A 148 18.52 34.72 20.74
C GLY A 148 17.17 35.42 20.78
N GLN A 149 16.14 34.94 20.11
CA GLN A 149 14.80 35.54 19.97
C GLN A 149 13.87 35.14 21.12
N ARG A 150 14.26 35.40 22.37
CA ARG A 150 13.54 34.95 23.59
C ARG A 150 12.07 35.40 23.64
N ASN A 151 11.76 36.65 23.23
CA ASN A 151 10.39 37.15 23.23
C ASN A 151 9.50 36.38 22.24
N ALA A 152 9.97 36.18 21.01
CA ALA A 152 9.24 35.43 19.99
C ALA A 152 9.04 33.96 20.41
N ALA A 153 10.05 33.34 21.04
CA ALA A 153 9.93 31.99 21.61
C ALA A 153 8.84 31.95 22.70
N GLY A 154 8.82 32.93 23.58
CA GLY A 154 7.79 33.07 24.63
C GLY A 154 6.38 33.24 24.07
N GLU A 155 6.19 34.07 23.03
CA GLU A 155 4.90 34.26 22.36
C GLU A 155 4.45 32.98 21.65
N TYR A 156 5.36 32.32 20.94
CA TYR A 156 5.04 31.05 20.25
C TYR A 156 4.65 29.94 21.24
N LEU A 157 5.38 29.84 22.36
CA LEU A 157 5.06 28.89 23.42
C LEU A 157 3.69 29.17 24.04
N SER A 158 3.31 30.44 24.23
CA SER A 158 1.97 30.82 24.70
C SER A 158 0.86 30.38 23.76
N ARG A 159 1.09 30.48 22.45
CA ARG A 159 0.15 29.96 21.43
C ARG A 159 0.01 28.45 21.51
N LEU A 160 1.12 27.72 21.66
CA LEU A 160 1.07 26.27 21.84
C LEU A 160 0.35 25.88 23.14
N GLN A 161 0.61 26.58 24.25
CA GLN A 161 -0.05 26.33 25.54
C GLN A 161 -1.57 26.55 25.45
N ALA A 162 -2.02 27.54 24.70
CA ALA A 162 -3.43 27.79 24.45
C ALA A 162 -4.08 26.71 23.59
N LEU A 163 -3.34 26.11 22.63
CA LEU A 163 -3.82 25.01 21.78
C LEU A 163 -3.88 23.66 22.51
N PHE A 164 -2.97 23.45 23.45
CA PHE A 164 -2.82 22.18 24.15
C PHE A 164 -2.85 22.39 25.69
N PRO A 165 -3.97 22.90 26.26
CA PRO A 165 -4.05 23.10 27.70
C PRO A 165 -3.86 21.76 28.41
N ASP A 166 -2.93 21.72 29.40
CA ASP A 166 -2.52 20.53 30.16
C ASP A 166 -2.02 19.34 29.31
N ARG A 167 -1.71 19.60 28.03
CA ARG A 167 -1.28 18.59 27.04
C ARG A 167 -0.03 19.02 26.27
N LEU A 168 0.63 20.08 26.68
CA LEU A 168 1.92 20.54 26.14
C LEU A 168 3.05 20.16 27.06
N TYR A 169 4.16 19.68 26.49
CA TYR A 169 5.40 19.40 27.19
C TYR A 169 6.56 20.12 26.51
N ILE A 170 7.48 20.71 27.31
CA ILE A 170 8.74 21.22 26.79
C ILE A 170 9.71 20.07 26.64
N GLU A 171 10.11 19.81 25.39
CA GLU A 171 10.98 18.69 25.03
C GLU A 171 12.44 19.06 25.20
N LEU A 172 13.18 18.21 25.92
CA LEU A 172 14.63 18.23 26.02
C LEU A 172 15.20 17.02 25.32
N SER A 173 16.19 17.21 24.46
CA SER A 173 16.99 16.12 23.91
C SER A 173 18.48 16.48 23.98
N ARG A 174 19.32 15.49 24.24
CA ARG A 174 20.76 15.65 24.46
C ARG A 174 21.52 14.71 23.53
N ARG A 175 21.67 15.13 22.27
CA ARG A 175 22.31 14.35 21.22
C ARG A 175 23.51 15.06 20.60
N ASN A 176 24.16 15.95 21.35
CA ASN A 176 25.27 16.79 20.87
C ASN A 176 24.87 17.68 19.67
N ASP A 177 23.67 18.25 19.70
CA ASP A 177 23.20 19.23 18.74
C ASP A 177 23.40 20.64 19.31
N SER A 178 24.10 21.51 18.58
CA SER A 178 24.45 22.86 19.07
C SER A 178 23.25 23.76 19.38
N ARG A 179 22.12 23.54 18.72
CA ARG A 179 20.87 24.28 18.99
C ARG A 179 20.23 23.83 20.31
N GLU A 180 20.25 22.53 20.56
CA GLU A 180 19.76 21.96 21.81
C GLU A 180 20.59 22.50 22.98
N GLU A 181 21.92 22.46 22.88
CA GLU A 181 22.85 22.96 23.90
C GLU A 181 22.66 24.46 24.17
N ALA A 182 22.51 25.27 23.11
CA ALA A 182 22.32 26.73 23.25
C ALA A 182 20.97 27.12 23.86
N ALA A 183 19.92 26.30 23.72
CA ALA A 183 18.58 26.61 24.16
C ALA A 183 18.17 25.96 25.50
N GLU A 184 18.90 24.92 25.96
CA GLU A 184 18.44 24.05 27.06
C GLU A 184 18.17 24.80 28.35
N GLU A 185 19.08 25.68 28.83
CA GLU A 185 18.88 26.46 30.05
C GLU A 185 17.60 27.31 29.96
N ALA A 186 17.40 28.00 28.82
CA ALA A 186 16.21 28.83 28.61
C ALA A 186 14.92 28.01 28.48
N LEU A 187 14.98 26.79 27.95
CA LEU A 187 13.84 25.87 27.89
C LEU A 187 13.42 25.43 29.31
N ILE A 188 14.41 25.09 30.16
CA ILE A 188 14.16 24.71 31.56
C ILE A 188 13.56 25.89 32.32
N ASP A 189 14.14 27.09 32.21
CA ASP A 189 13.60 28.29 32.83
C ASP A 189 12.15 28.58 32.42
N LEU A 190 11.84 28.48 31.12
CA LEU A 190 10.49 28.66 30.60
C LEU A 190 9.52 27.60 31.11
N ALA A 191 9.97 26.34 31.25
CA ALA A 191 9.16 25.25 31.77
C ALA A 191 8.66 25.57 33.19
N TYR A 192 9.59 25.90 34.08
CA TYR A 192 9.25 26.23 35.47
C TYR A 192 8.50 27.54 35.60
N ALA A 193 8.87 28.58 34.84
CA ALA A 193 8.20 29.88 34.89
C ALA A 193 6.73 29.83 34.43
N ARG A 194 6.37 28.87 33.59
CA ARG A 194 5.03 28.74 32.98
C ARG A 194 4.25 27.52 33.43
N ASP A 195 4.79 26.76 34.36
CA ASP A 195 4.22 25.49 34.83
C ASP A 195 3.89 24.51 33.68
N ILE A 196 4.82 24.39 32.70
CA ILE A 196 4.75 23.44 31.61
C ILE A 196 5.72 22.30 31.90
N PRO A 197 5.27 21.03 31.96
CA PRO A 197 6.15 19.93 32.31
C PRO A 197 7.23 19.68 31.23
N LEU A 198 8.44 19.35 31.72
CA LEU A 198 9.56 18.90 30.88
C LEU A 198 9.38 17.45 30.47
N VAL A 199 9.89 17.08 29.29
CA VAL A 199 9.97 15.69 28.83
C VAL A 199 11.29 15.41 28.14
N ALA A 200 11.97 14.32 28.53
CA ALA A 200 13.20 13.87 27.92
C ALA A 200 12.92 12.98 26.69
N THR A 201 13.53 13.28 25.57
CA THR A 201 13.42 12.45 24.36
C THR A 201 14.79 12.10 23.77
N ASN A 202 14.80 11.09 22.93
CA ASN A 202 15.92 10.76 22.08
C ASN A 202 15.39 10.38 20.68
N PRO A 203 15.43 11.29 19.70
CA PRO A 203 15.07 10.99 18.32
C PRO A 203 15.89 9.79 17.80
N ALA A 204 15.23 8.65 17.55
CA ALA A 204 15.87 7.44 17.12
C ALA A 204 15.48 7.08 15.68
N PHE A 205 16.44 7.11 14.77
CA PHE A 205 16.27 6.75 13.37
C PHE A 205 16.66 5.31 13.07
N PHE A 206 17.45 4.68 13.94
CA PHE A 206 17.86 3.28 13.83
C PHE A 206 17.88 2.62 15.21
N ALA A 207 17.83 1.29 15.25
CA ALA A 207 17.62 0.56 16.50
C ALA A 207 18.90 0.40 17.34
N GLU A 208 20.04 0.16 16.71
CA GLU A 208 21.30 -0.21 17.38
C GLU A 208 22.48 0.64 16.84
N PRO A 209 23.49 0.96 17.67
CA PRO A 209 24.57 1.87 17.30
C PRO A 209 25.43 1.42 16.11
N ASP A 210 25.52 0.12 15.84
CA ASP A 210 26.27 -0.44 14.71
C ASP A 210 25.64 -0.16 13.32
N PHE A 211 24.40 0.38 13.31
CA PHE A 211 23.72 0.78 12.08
C PHE A 211 24.15 2.17 11.58
N PHE A 212 24.93 2.92 12.34
CA PHE A 212 25.32 4.30 12.04
C PHE A 212 25.84 4.51 10.63
N ASP A 213 26.82 3.69 10.19
CA ASP A 213 27.44 3.86 8.86
C ASP A 213 26.43 3.57 7.72
N ALA A 214 25.52 2.62 7.92
CA ALA A 214 24.46 2.36 6.95
C ALA A 214 23.43 3.49 6.92
N HIS A 215 23.09 4.05 8.08
CA HIS A 215 22.22 5.21 8.16
C HIS A 215 22.84 6.44 7.49
N ASP A 216 24.12 6.70 7.68
CA ASP A 216 24.83 7.80 7.01
C ASP A 216 24.85 7.64 5.48
N ALA A 217 25.06 6.40 4.99
CA ALA A 217 24.93 6.09 3.57
C ALA A 217 23.50 6.26 3.06
N MET A 218 22.48 5.93 3.86
CA MET A 218 21.06 6.10 3.51
C MET A 218 20.71 7.59 3.35
N LEU A 219 21.19 8.46 4.23
CA LEU A 219 21.03 9.91 4.08
C LEU A 219 21.66 10.43 2.79
N CYS A 220 22.84 9.91 2.41
CA CYS A 220 23.45 10.23 1.11
C CYS A 220 22.59 9.75 -0.08
N ILE A 221 21.93 8.58 0.04
CA ILE A 221 20.98 8.10 -0.99
C ILE A 221 19.80 9.06 -1.11
N SER A 222 19.28 9.54 0.02
CA SER A 222 18.18 10.50 0.08
C SER A 222 18.51 11.82 -0.62
N ASP A 223 19.67 12.37 -0.27
CA ASP A 223 20.05 13.74 -0.65
C ASP A 223 20.78 13.80 -2.00
N GLY A 224 21.10 12.63 -2.59
CA GLY A 224 21.84 12.54 -3.84
C GLY A 224 23.35 12.78 -3.70
N GLU A 225 23.87 12.78 -2.47
CA GLU A 225 25.25 13.08 -2.09
C GLU A 225 26.14 11.82 -2.04
N TYR A 226 27.44 12.05 -1.79
CA TYR A 226 28.42 10.98 -1.57
C TYR A 226 28.86 10.91 -0.11
N VAL A 227 29.22 9.73 0.37
CA VAL A 227 29.65 9.53 1.76
C VAL A 227 30.87 10.40 2.11
N GLU A 228 31.78 10.61 1.16
CA GLU A 228 33.01 11.40 1.34
C GLU A 228 32.80 12.93 1.20
N SER A 229 31.62 13.40 0.74
CA SER A 229 31.30 14.84 0.65
C SER A 229 31.40 15.49 2.03
N GLN A 230 32.04 16.67 2.11
CA GLN A 230 32.23 17.37 3.39
C GLN A 230 30.97 18.16 3.81
N ASP A 231 30.38 18.87 2.87
CA ASP A 231 29.21 19.72 3.08
C ASP A 231 27.92 18.98 2.75
N ARG A 232 27.46 18.14 3.70
CA ARG A 232 26.23 17.35 3.58
C ARG A 232 25.59 17.06 4.93
N ARG A 233 24.34 16.69 4.91
CA ARG A 233 23.67 16.11 6.08
C ARG A 233 24.37 14.82 6.50
N ARG A 234 24.64 14.69 7.79
CA ARG A 234 25.32 13.51 8.36
C ARG A 234 24.42 12.83 9.39
N SER A 235 24.58 11.53 9.52
CA SER A 235 24.02 10.79 10.63
C SER A 235 24.66 11.24 11.96
N SER A 236 23.92 11.05 13.05
CA SER A 236 24.45 11.23 14.41
C SER A 236 24.62 9.88 15.10
N ARG A 237 25.71 9.74 15.83
CA ARG A 237 25.97 8.55 16.66
C ARG A 237 25.06 8.46 17.88
N ASP A 238 24.25 9.47 18.14
CA ASP A 238 23.34 9.56 19.30
C ASP A 238 21.87 9.29 18.96
N THR A 239 21.55 8.99 17.71
CA THR A 239 20.15 8.83 17.22
C THR A 239 19.71 7.37 17.06
N TRP A 240 20.03 6.55 18.02
CA TRP A 240 19.57 5.15 18.13
C TRP A 240 18.71 4.95 19.39
N ILE A 241 18.01 3.81 19.53
CA ILE A 241 17.12 3.56 20.67
C ILE A 241 17.97 3.28 21.93
N LYS A 242 18.25 4.32 22.72
CA LYS A 242 19.02 4.22 23.96
C LYS A 242 18.24 3.46 25.03
N THR A 243 18.96 2.71 25.88
CA THR A 243 18.38 2.02 27.03
C THR A 243 17.91 3.01 28.10
N GLY A 244 16.98 2.60 28.98
CA GLY A 244 16.56 3.42 30.13
C GLY A 244 17.74 3.83 31.04
N LYS A 245 18.74 2.95 31.20
CA LYS A 245 19.96 3.28 31.99
C LYS A 245 20.78 4.41 31.34
N GLN A 246 20.94 4.38 30.03
CA GLN A 246 21.66 5.44 29.29
C GLN A 246 20.90 6.77 29.35
N MET A 247 19.59 6.74 29.16
CA MET A 247 18.76 7.93 29.33
C MET A 247 18.77 8.45 30.76
N GLY A 248 18.73 7.57 31.77
CA GLY A 248 18.83 7.94 33.17
C GLY A 248 20.17 8.60 33.54
N ALA A 249 21.27 8.18 32.91
CA ALA A 249 22.56 8.85 33.08
C ALA A 249 22.61 10.22 32.37
N LEU A 250 22.00 10.29 31.18
CA LEU A 250 21.98 11.52 30.35
C LEU A 250 21.17 12.66 30.98
N PHE A 251 20.07 12.33 31.69
CA PHE A 251 19.15 13.28 32.33
C PHE A 251 19.13 13.15 33.86
N ALA A 252 20.27 12.82 34.47
CA ALA A 252 20.36 12.61 35.92
C ALA A 252 20.07 13.88 36.73
N ASP A 253 20.30 15.04 36.15
CA ASP A 253 20.03 16.39 36.68
C ASP A 253 18.57 16.86 36.54
N VAL A 254 17.79 16.23 35.66
CA VAL A 254 16.36 16.58 35.38
C VAL A 254 15.52 15.28 35.34
N PRO A 255 15.46 14.52 36.47
CA PRO A 255 14.82 13.19 36.47
C PRO A 255 13.31 13.24 36.18
N GLU A 256 12.63 14.35 36.47
CA GLU A 256 11.21 14.55 36.16
C GLU A 256 10.94 14.51 34.66
N ALA A 257 11.86 14.97 33.82
CA ALA A 257 11.72 14.89 32.38
C ALA A 257 11.66 13.45 31.87
N LEU A 258 12.37 12.53 32.51
CA LEU A 258 12.26 11.08 32.21
C LEU A 258 10.93 10.51 32.73
N ALA A 259 10.56 10.84 33.98
CA ALA A 259 9.32 10.35 34.59
C ALA A 259 8.08 10.76 33.75
N ASN A 260 8.09 11.96 33.18
CA ASN A 260 7.00 12.46 32.34
C ASN A 260 6.82 11.67 31.03
N THR A 261 7.83 10.95 30.54
CA THR A 261 7.63 10.02 29.40
C THR A 261 6.66 8.90 29.75
N LEU A 262 6.71 8.39 30.98
CA LEU A 262 5.78 7.39 31.49
C LEU A 262 4.38 7.97 31.70
N VAL A 263 4.30 9.22 32.20
CA VAL A 263 3.01 9.94 32.33
C VAL A 263 2.33 10.09 30.98
N ILE A 264 3.07 10.48 29.94
CA ILE A 264 2.56 10.54 28.56
C ILE A 264 2.08 9.18 28.09
N ALA A 265 2.87 8.12 28.33
CA ALA A 265 2.49 6.75 27.96
C ALA A 265 1.18 6.31 28.64
N GLN A 266 0.97 6.64 29.91
CA GLN A 266 -0.26 6.35 30.64
C GLN A 266 -1.48 7.13 30.11
N ARG A 267 -1.26 8.30 29.52
CA ARG A 267 -2.30 9.16 28.91
C ARG A 267 -2.64 8.76 27.48
N CYS A 268 -1.84 7.94 26.81
CA CYS A 268 -1.99 7.56 25.41
C CYS A 268 -2.49 6.12 25.28
N THR A 269 -3.79 5.95 25.08
CA THR A 269 -4.43 4.65 24.90
C THR A 269 -4.97 4.43 23.48
N ALA A 270 -4.79 5.43 22.62
CA ALA A 270 -5.28 5.41 21.23
C ALA A 270 -4.66 4.26 20.41
N LEU A 271 -5.50 3.67 19.57
CA LEU A 271 -5.11 2.66 18.60
C LEU A 271 -5.73 3.00 17.25
N ALA A 272 -5.04 2.63 16.17
CA ALA A 272 -5.65 2.64 14.86
C ALA A 272 -6.74 1.55 14.80
N PRO A 273 -8.01 1.91 14.58
CA PRO A 273 -9.10 0.95 14.67
C PRO A 273 -9.12 -0.01 13.49
N TYR A 274 -9.42 -1.28 13.79
CA TYR A 274 -9.86 -2.27 12.80
C TYR A 274 -11.36 -2.15 12.63
N ARG A 275 -11.83 -1.95 11.40
CA ARG A 275 -13.23 -1.73 11.09
C ARG A 275 -13.75 -2.79 10.11
N ASN A 276 -15.03 -3.10 10.21
CA ASN A 276 -15.72 -3.84 9.17
C ASN A 276 -15.79 -3.01 7.88
N PRO A 277 -15.96 -3.66 6.72
CA PRO A 277 -16.07 -2.97 5.44
C PRO A 277 -17.14 -1.88 5.44
N ILE A 278 -16.76 -0.69 5.00
CA ILE A 278 -17.61 0.50 4.94
C ILE A 278 -17.78 0.86 3.47
N LEU A 279 -19.02 0.95 3.01
CA LEU A 279 -19.37 1.35 1.64
C LEU A 279 -20.35 2.52 1.67
N PRO A 280 -20.27 3.44 0.71
CA PRO A 280 -21.33 4.44 0.54
C PRO A 280 -22.63 3.75 0.13
N SER A 281 -23.76 4.18 0.68
CA SER A 281 -25.05 3.67 0.27
C SER A 281 -25.56 4.40 -0.97
N LEU A 282 -25.99 3.62 -1.98
CA LEU A 282 -26.61 4.15 -3.20
C LEU A 282 -28.14 4.30 -3.08
N ALA A 283 -28.77 3.54 -2.19
CA ALA A 283 -30.23 3.48 -2.06
C ALA A 283 -30.75 3.95 -0.69
N GLY A 284 -29.85 4.44 0.18
CA GLY A 284 -30.19 4.99 1.49
C GLY A 284 -29.91 4.06 2.67
N ASP A 285 -30.37 2.81 2.63
CA ASP A 285 -30.08 1.80 3.65
C ASP A 285 -29.91 0.40 3.04
N ARG A 286 -29.46 -0.56 3.85
CA ARG A 286 -29.21 -1.94 3.41
C ARG A 286 -30.46 -2.62 2.83
N THR A 287 -31.64 -2.38 3.41
CA THR A 287 -32.89 -2.98 2.93
C THR A 287 -33.27 -2.47 1.55
N ALA A 288 -33.06 -1.17 1.31
CA ALA A 288 -33.29 -0.54 0.01
C ALA A 288 -32.26 -1.03 -1.02
N GLU A 289 -30.99 -1.20 -0.65
CA GLU A 289 -29.95 -1.77 -1.52
C GLU A 289 -30.25 -3.21 -1.91
N ASP A 290 -30.69 -4.05 -0.96
CA ASP A 290 -31.07 -5.43 -1.23
C ASP A 290 -32.27 -5.50 -2.20
N ALA A 291 -33.27 -4.64 -2.02
CA ALA A 291 -34.40 -4.54 -2.93
C ALA A 291 -34.01 -4.06 -4.31
N GLN A 292 -33.14 -3.04 -4.40
CA GLN A 292 -32.63 -2.51 -5.66
C GLN A 292 -31.82 -3.56 -6.42
N LEU A 293 -30.91 -4.28 -5.73
CA LEU A 293 -30.12 -5.35 -6.33
C LEU A 293 -31.00 -6.43 -6.97
N ARG A 294 -32.02 -6.89 -6.24
CA ARG A 294 -32.94 -7.94 -6.72
C ARG A 294 -33.73 -7.50 -7.95
N GLU A 295 -34.22 -6.26 -7.94
CA GLU A 295 -35.00 -5.74 -9.06
C GLU A 295 -34.11 -5.49 -10.29
N ASP A 296 -32.96 -4.85 -10.12
CA ASP A 296 -32.01 -4.63 -11.21
C ASP A 296 -31.52 -5.96 -11.81
N ALA A 297 -31.25 -6.95 -10.98
CA ALA A 297 -30.83 -8.27 -11.42
C ALA A 297 -31.97 -9.02 -12.16
N ARG A 298 -33.20 -8.91 -11.68
CA ARG A 298 -34.38 -9.50 -12.35
C ARG A 298 -34.59 -8.88 -13.74
N LEU A 299 -34.56 -7.55 -13.85
CA LEU A 299 -34.71 -6.84 -15.12
C LEU A 299 -33.56 -7.17 -16.07
N GLY A 300 -32.33 -7.19 -15.57
CA GLY A 300 -31.16 -7.56 -16.34
C GLY A 300 -31.22 -9.00 -16.85
N LEU A 301 -31.74 -9.95 -16.06
CA LEU A 301 -31.92 -11.34 -16.51
C LEU A 301 -32.92 -11.41 -17.67
N LEU A 302 -34.07 -10.73 -17.58
CA LEU A 302 -35.03 -10.72 -18.67
C LEU A 302 -34.41 -10.23 -19.97
N GLN A 303 -33.64 -9.13 -19.90
CA GLN A 303 -32.95 -8.57 -21.06
C GLN A 303 -31.89 -9.53 -21.64
N ARG A 304 -31.09 -10.19 -20.79
CA ARG A 304 -30.08 -11.17 -21.22
C ARG A 304 -30.69 -12.38 -21.89
N LEU A 305 -31.80 -12.92 -21.33
CA LEU A 305 -32.50 -14.08 -21.91
C LEU A 305 -33.15 -13.73 -23.26
N GLU A 306 -33.72 -12.55 -23.41
CA GLU A 306 -34.25 -12.07 -24.68
C GLU A 306 -33.15 -11.93 -25.74
N THR A 307 -32.04 -11.28 -25.40
CA THR A 307 -30.88 -11.10 -26.28
C THR A 307 -30.27 -12.44 -26.71
N ALA A 308 -30.22 -13.42 -25.79
CA ALA A 308 -29.71 -14.75 -26.06
C ALA A 308 -30.71 -15.66 -26.80
N GLY A 309 -31.93 -15.20 -27.04
CA GLY A 309 -32.99 -15.97 -27.70
C GLY A 309 -33.47 -17.19 -26.89
N ILE A 310 -33.31 -17.16 -25.58
CA ILE A 310 -33.71 -18.26 -24.69
C ILE A 310 -35.21 -18.13 -24.37
N THR A 311 -36.03 -18.93 -25.05
CA THR A 311 -37.50 -18.92 -24.92
C THR A 311 -38.04 -20.15 -24.21
N ASP A 312 -37.30 -21.23 -24.09
CA ASP A 312 -37.68 -22.44 -23.39
C ASP A 312 -37.85 -22.20 -21.90
N GLU A 313 -39.08 -22.49 -21.36
CA GLU A 313 -39.43 -22.20 -19.99
C GLU A 313 -38.61 -23.01 -18.97
N ALA A 314 -38.29 -24.26 -19.25
CA ALA A 314 -37.46 -25.07 -18.36
C ALA A 314 -36.03 -24.49 -18.24
N THR A 315 -35.43 -24.07 -19.32
CA THR A 315 -34.14 -23.40 -19.34
C THR A 315 -34.21 -22.07 -18.61
N ARG A 316 -35.21 -21.24 -18.87
CA ARG A 316 -35.43 -19.97 -18.16
C ARG A 316 -35.52 -20.16 -16.66
N GLN A 317 -36.23 -21.20 -16.20
CA GLN A 317 -36.37 -21.48 -14.76
C GLN A 317 -35.05 -21.75 -14.08
N VAL A 318 -34.10 -22.44 -14.75
CA VAL A 318 -32.72 -22.65 -14.23
C VAL A 318 -32.02 -21.32 -13.94
N TYR A 319 -32.19 -20.34 -14.83
CA TYR A 319 -31.60 -19.00 -14.62
C TYR A 319 -32.28 -18.26 -13.46
N PHE A 320 -33.59 -18.32 -13.34
CA PHE A 320 -34.31 -17.67 -12.24
C PHE A 320 -34.01 -18.30 -10.87
N ASP A 321 -33.88 -19.61 -10.80
CA ASP A 321 -33.51 -20.33 -9.58
C ASP A 321 -32.09 -19.94 -9.14
N ARG A 322 -31.15 -19.93 -10.07
CA ARG A 322 -29.77 -19.50 -9.81
C ARG A 322 -29.70 -18.03 -9.41
N LEU A 323 -30.45 -17.14 -10.06
CA LEU A 323 -30.49 -15.72 -9.71
C LEU A 323 -30.96 -15.50 -8.28
N THR A 324 -32.06 -16.20 -7.91
CA THR A 324 -32.62 -16.12 -6.57
C THR A 324 -31.61 -16.58 -5.52
N PHE A 325 -30.99 -17.73 -5.75
CA PHE A 325 -29.95 -18.27 -4.88
C PHE A 325 -28.78 -17.29 -4.68
N GLU A 326 -28.21 -16.77 -5.77
CA GLU A 326 -27.08 -15.84 -5.67
C GLU A 326 -27.47 -14.52 -4.99
N ALA A 327 -28.63 -13.95 -5.33
CA ALA A 327 -29.13 -12.73 -4.69
C ALA A 327 -29.36 -12.92 -3.19
N ASP A 328 -29.88 -14.07 -2.76
CA ASP A 328 -30.04 -14.41 -1.34
C ASP A 328 -28.71 -14.45 -0.61
N VAL A 329 -27.69 -15.07 -1.19
CA VAL A 329 -26.33 -15.10 -0.62
C VAL A 329 -25.73 -13.71 -0.54
N ILE A 330 -25.77 -12.93 -1.63
CA ILE A 330 -25.20 -11.57 -1.69
C ILE A 330 -25.85 -10.66 -0.64
N CYS A 331 -27.19 -10.66 -0.55
CA CYS A 331 -27.95 -9.87 0.43
C CYS A 331 -27.65 -10.31 1.87
N SER A 332 -27.63 -11.62 2.14
CA SER A 332 -27.34 -12.15 3.49
C SER A 332 -25.94 -11.75 3.98
N MET A 333 -24.96 -11.76 3.09
CA MET A 333 -23.58 -11.35 3.38
C MET A 333 -23.39 -9.81 3.42
N GLY A 334 -24.39 -9.01 3.00
CA GLY A 334 -24.34 -7.54 3.03
C GLY A 334 -23.51 -6.92 1.91
N PHE A 335 -23.41 -7.57 0.75
CA PHE A 335 -22.62 -7.09 -0.36
C PHE A 335 -23.43 -6.43 -1.49
N SER A 336 -24.73 -6.19 -1.29
CA SER A 336 -25.60 -5.56 -2.29
C SER A 336 -25.07 -4.22 -2.76
N GLY A 337 -24.66 -3.34 -1.85
CA GLY A 337 -24.06 -2.05 -2.18
C GLY A 337 -22.78 -2.17 -3.01
N TYR A 338 -21.94 -3.16 -2.73
CA TYR A 338 -20.73 -3.42 -3.51
C TYR A 338 -21.05 -3.75 -4.97
N PHE A 339 -21.98 -4.68 -5.22
CA PHE A 339 -22.40 -5.03 -6.58
C PHE A 339 -23.02 -3.84 -7.32
N LEU A 340 -23.87 -3.06 -6.63
CA LEU A 340 -24.50 -1.87 -7.22
C LEU A 340 -23.47 -0.80 -7.62
N ILE A 341 -22.46 -0.54 -6.77
CA ILE A 341 -21.38 0.41 -7.06
C ILE A 341 -20.57 -0.06 -8.28
N VAL A 342 -20.22 -1.36 -8.33
CA VAL A 342 -19.46 -1.92 -9.46
C VAL A 342 -20.26 -1.85 -10.74
N ALA A 343 -21.55 -2.24 -10.69
CA ALA A 343 -22.44 -2.15 -11.85
C ALA A 343 -22.59 -0.73 -12.36
N ASP A 344 -22.65 0.25 -11.47
CA ASP A 344 -22.82 1.66 -11.80
C ASP A 344 -21.68 2.20 -12.67
N PHE A 345 -20.43 2.09 -12.21
CA PHE A 345 -19.33 2.65 -12.97
C PHE A 345 -18.99 1.85 -14.24
N ILE A 346 -19.33 0.55 -14.29
CA ILE A 346 -19.20 -0.25 -15.51
C ILE A 346 -20.25 0.16 -16.55
N LYS A 347 -21.51 0.31 -16.14
CA LYS A 347 -22.58 0.82 -17.03
C LYS A 347 -22.21 2.17 -17.59
N TRP A 348 -21.77 3.10 -16.72
CA TRP A 348 -21.31 4.40 -17.17
C TRP A 348 -20.16 4.30 -18.19
N ALA A 349 -19.15 3.45 -17.93
CA ALA A 349 -18.05 3.28 -18.86
C ALA A 349 -18.51 2.78 -20.23
N LYS A 350 -19.42 1.77 -20.25
CA LYS A 350 -20.00 1.23 -21.49
C LYS A 350 -20.84 2.29 -22.24
N GLU A 351 -21.62 3.11 -21.54
CA GLU A 351 -22.38 4.22 -22.10
C GLU A 351 -21.48 5.32 -22.73
N GLN A 352 -20.26 5.48 -22.22
CA GLN A 352 -19.27 6.40 -22.78
C GLN A 352 -18.40 5.77 -23.88
N ASP A 353 -18.77 4.59 -24.40
CA ASP A 353 -17.95 3.82 -25.36
C ASP A 353 -16.51 3.61 -24.87
N ILE A 354 -16.34 3.29 -23.56
CA ILE A 354 -15.07 2.87 -22.99
C ILE A 354 -15.07 1.34 -22.91
N ALA A 355 -14.13 0.70 -23.61
CA ALA A 355 -14.05 -0.75 -23.61
C ALA A 355 -13.78 -1.30 -22.22
N VAL A 356 -14.62 -2.24 -21.80
CA VAL A 356 -14.54 -3.00 -20.56
C VAL A 356 -14.34 -4.47 -20.90
N GLY A 357 -13.47 -5.17 -20.16
CA GLY A 357 -13.24 -6.60 -20.36
C GLY A 357 -14.47 -7.44 -19.98
N PRO A 358 -14.63 -8.63 -20.56
CA PRO A 358 -15.81 -9.47 -20.36
C PRO A 358 -15.92 -10.08 -18.97
N GLY A 359 -14.92 -9.88 -18.13
CA GLY A 359 -14.78 -10.46 -16.80
C GLY A 359 -13.61 -11.44 -16.71
N ARG A 360 -13.08 -11.56 -15.50
CA ARG A 360 -12.01 -12.48 -15.17
C ARG A 360 -12.08 -12.93 -13.70
N GLY A 361 -11.25 -13.92 -13.33
CA GLY A 361 -11.21 -14.41 -11.96
C GLY A 361 -12.50 -15.12 -11.56
N SER A 362 -12.74 -15.19 -10.25
CA SER A 362 -13.90 -15.89 -9.71
C SER A 362 -15.23 -15.14 -9.91
N GLY A 363 -15.19 -13.82 -10.08
CA GLY A 363 -16.37 -12.98 -10.30
C GLY A 363 -17.15 -13.33 -11.58
N ALA A 364 -16.47 -13.92 -12.58
CA ALA A 364 -17.11 -14.43 -13.78
C ALA A 364 -18.10 -15.59 -13.50
N GLY A 365 -18.01 -16.23 -12.33
CA GLY A 365 -18.95 -17.29 -11.90
C GLY A 365 -20.29 -16.79 -11.36
N SER A 366 -20.49 -15.46 -11.22
CA SER A 366 -21.72 -14.87 -10.70
C SER A 366 -22.71 -14.53 -11.82
N LEU A 367 -23.92 -15.11 -11.72
CA LEU A 367 -25.06 -14.76 -12.59
C LEU A 367 -25.53 -13.33 -12.32
N VAL A 368 -25.57 -12.92 -11.05
CA VAL A 368 -25.90 -11.53 -10.68
C VAL A 368 -24.93 -10.55 -11.34
N ALA A 369 -23.63 -10.83 -11.37
CA ALA A 369 -22.65 -10.00 -12.06
C ALA A 369 -22.92 -9.92 -13.58
N TRP A 370 -23.28 -11.03 -14.21
CA TRP A 370 -23.60 -11.07 -15.64
C TRP A 370 -24.85 -10.27 -15.99
N VAL A 371 -25.93 -10.41 -15.22
CA VAL A 371 -27.17 -9.68 -15.50
C VAL A 371 -27.07 -8.20 -15.16
N LEU A 372 -26.21 -7.81 -14.19
CA LEU A 372 -25.91 -6.41 -13.89
C LEU A 372 -24.90 -5.78 -14.87
N THR A 373 -24.47 -6.52 -15.88
CA THR A 373 -23.47 -6.10 -16.89
C THR A 373 -22.05 -5.86 -16.33
N ILE A 374 -21.77 -6.36 -15.13
CA ILE A 374 -20.43 -6.36 -14.55
C ILE A 374 -19.53 -7.29 -15.35
N THR A 375 -20.04 -8.46 -15.74
CA THR A 375 -19.38 -9.40 -16.63
C THR A 375 -20.21 -9.63 -17.89
N ASP A 376 -19.57 -10.12 -18.95
CA ASP A 376 -20.23 -10.45 -20.23
C ASP A 376 -20.14 -11.95 -20.55
N LEU A 377 -19.82 -12.77 -19.56
CA LEU A 377 -19.73 -14.24 -19.65
C LEU A 377 -20.94 -14.86 -18.95
N ASP A 378 -21.67 -15.72 -19.66
CA ASP A 378 -22.80 -16.47 -19.07
C ASP A 378 -22.26 -17.63 -18.22
N PRO A 379 -22.36 -17.55 -16.87
CA PRO A 379 -21.76 -18.56 -16.00
C PRO A 379 -22.46 -19.91 -16.07
N ILE A 380 -23.75 -19.96 -16.41
CA ILE A 380 -24.51 -21.22 -16.53
C ILE A 380 -24.05 -21.95 -17.80
N LYS A 381 -24.01 -21.25 -18.94
CA LYS A 381 -23.55 -21.81 -20.21
C LYS A 381 -22.11 -22.33 -20.14
N LEU A 382 -21.26 -21.65 -19.35
CA LEU A 382 -19.85 -22.00 -19.19
C LEU A 382 -19.56 -22.93 -18.00
N GLY A 383 -20.59 -23.36 -17.24
CA GLY A 383 -20.42 -24.24 -16.09
C GLY A 383 -19.62 -23.64 -14.94
N LEU A 384 -19.63 -22.31 -14.79
CA LEU A 384 -18.87 -21.61 -13.75
C LEU A 384 -19.58 -21.65 -12.40
N LEU A 385 -18.78 -21.74 -11.31
CA LEU A 385 -19.29 -21.90 -9.95
C LEU A 385 -19.28 -20.56 -9.20
N PHE A 386 -20.44 -20.17 -8.68
CA PHE A 386 -20.61 -18.98 -7.85
C PHE A 386 -19.90 -19.09 -6.48
N GLU A 387 -19.88 -20.30 -5.92
CA GLU A 387 -19.31 -20.59 -4.60
C GLU A 387 -17.78 -20.37 -4.57
N ARG A 388 -17.13 -20.28 -5.72
CA ARG A 388 -15.72 -19.85 -5.83
C ARG A 388 -15.53 -18.35 -5.68
N PHE A 389 -16.58 -17.58 -5.95
CA PHE A 389 -16.57 -16.13 -5.83
C PHE A 389 -17.07 -15.69 -4.43
N LEU A 390 -18.25 -16.15 -4.03
CA LEU A 390 -18.82 -15.91 -2.72
C LEU A 390 -19.22 -17.22 -2.06
N ASN A 391 -18.83 -17.40 -0.81
CA ASN A 391 -19.18 -18.54 0.01
C ASN A 391 -19.49 -18.06 1.43
N PRO A 392 -20.71 -18.26 1.96
CA PRO A 392 -21.06 -17.88 3.33
C PRO A 392 -20.17 -18.48 4.42
N ASP A 393 -19.61 -19.69 4.16
CA ASP A 393 -18.68 -20.35 5.10
C ASP A 393 -17.27 -19.71 5.10
N ARG A 394 -16.99 -18.88 4.12
CA ARG A 394 -15.72 -18.18 3.99
C ARG A 394 -15.97 -16.68 3.88
N VAL A 395 -16.04 -16.02 5.04
CA VAL A 395 -16.26 -14.57 5.13
C VAL A 395 -15.03 -13.83 4.54
N SER A 396 -15.11 -13.53 3.25
CA SER A 396 -14.14 -12.64 2.56
C SER A 396 -14.92 -11.66 1.70
N MET A 397 -14.40 -10.42 1.60
CA MET A 397 -14.97 -9.45 0.66
C MET A 397 -14.90 -9.99 -0.77
N PRO A 398 -15.97 -9.79 -1.58
CA PRO A 398 -15.87 -10.01 -3.02
C PRO A 398 -14.84 -9.05 -3.63
N ASP A 399 -14.08 -9.52 -4.62
CA ASP A 399 -13.11 -8.73 -5.34
C ASP A 399 -13.33 -8.90 -6.85
N PHE A 400 -13.83 -7.85 -7.50
CA PHE A 400 -13.94 -7.81 -8.94
C PHE A 400 -12.72 -7.15 -9.55
N ASP A 401 -11.95 -7.94 -10.27
CA ASP A 401 -10.90 -7.45 -11.17
C ASP A 401 -11.52 -6.95 -12.48
N ILE A 402 -11.50 -5.66 -12.72
CA ILE A 402 -12.18 -5.07 -13.89
C ILE A 402 -11.14 -4.48 -14.83
N ASP A 403 -11.07 -5.04 -16.03
CA ASP A 403 -10.19 -4.56 -17.09
C ASP A 403 -10.88 -3.44 -17.89
N PHE A 404 -10.27 -2.27 -17.92
CA PHE A 404 -10.68 -1.13 -18.73
C PHE A 404 -9.68 -0.83 -19.85
N CYS A 405 -10.14 -0.18 -20.91
CA CYS A 405 -9.27 0.44 -21.90
C CYS A 405 -8.20 1.29 -21.19
N GLU A 406 -6.89 0.96 -21.39
CA GLU A 406 -5.78 1.61 -20.68
C GLU A 406 -5.77 3.13 -20.86
N THR A 407 -6.08 3.62 -22.06
CA THR A 407 -6.03 5.04 -22.39
C THR A 407 -7.17 5.86 -21.80
N ARG A 408 -8.34 5.23 -21.53
CA ARG A 408 -9.53 5.93 -21.05
C ARG A 408 -9.96 5.55 -19.63
N ARG A 409 -9.26 4.61 -18.97
CA ARG A 409 -9.51 4.22 -17.56
C ARG A 409 -9.60 5.42 -16.62
N GLY A 410 -8.75 6.42 -16.81
CA GLY A 410 -8.75 7.64 -16.00
C GLY A 410 -10.07 8.41 -16.03
N GLU A 411 -10.86 8.29 -17.09
CA GLU A 411 -12.19 8.91 -17.18
C GLU A 411 -13.17 8.23 -16.23
N VAL A 412 -13.12 6.89 -16.13
CA VAL A 412 -13.96 6.11 -15.20
C VAL A 412 -13.63 6.46 -13.75
N ILE A 413 -12.35 6.56 -13.42
CA ILE A 413 -11.90 6.95 -12.07
C ILE A 413 -12.40 8.37 -11.72
N ARG A 414 -12.31 9.32 -12.66
CA ARG A 414 -12.85 10.68 -12.45
C ARG A 414 -14.38 10.70 -12.31
N TYR A 415 -15.10 9.85 -13.04
CA TYR A 415 -16.54 9.67 -12.84
C TYR A 415 -16.86 9.23 -11.42
N VAL A 416 -16.17 8.20 -10.93
CA VAL A 416 -16.34 7.69 -9.57
C VAL A 416 -16.05 8.80 -8.55
N GLN A 417 -14.95 9.53 -8.71
CA GLN A 417 -14.61 10.65 -7.84
C GLN A 417 -15.67 11.75 -7.86
N LYS A 418 -16.20 12.09 -9.02
CA LYS A 418 -17.26 13.11 -9.14
C LYS A 418 -18.57 12.64 -8.50
N LYS A 419 -18.92 11.38 -8.67
CA LYS A 419 -20.18 10.82 -8.19
C LYS A 419 -20.19 10.63 -6.67
N TYR A 420 -19.14 10.04 -6.11
CA TYR A 420 -19.07 9.68 -4.69
C TYR A 420 -18.43 10.77 -3.82
N GLY A 421 -17.74 11.74 -4.41
CA GLY A 421 -17.14 12.88 -3.72
C GLY A 421 -15.61 12.91 -3.82
N THR A 422 -15.05 14.11 -4.01
CA THR A 422 -13.61 14.32 -4.20
C THR A 422 -12.77 14.00 -2.95
N ARG A 423 -13.39 14.03 -1.76
CA ARG A 423 -12.75 13.68 -0.49
C ARG A 423 -13.12 12.28 0.01
N GLN A 424 -14.01 11.59 -0.70
CA GLN A 424 -14.50 10.24 -0.37
C GLN A 424 -13.89 9.16 -1.25
N VAL A 425 -13.08 9.54 -2.25
CA VAL A 425 -12.44 8.64 -3.19
C VAL A 425 -10.92 8.90 -3.19
N ALA A 426 -10.13 7.85 -3.01
CA ALA A 426 -8.68 7.94 -3.02
C ALA A 426 -8.06 6.73 -3.72
N GLN A 427 -6.86 6.92 -4.25
CA GLN A 427 -6.01 5.81 -4.70
C GLN A 427 -5.29 5.19 -3.50
N ILE A 428 -4.85 3.94 -3.65
CA ILE A 428 -4.10 3.23 -2.61
C ILE A 428 -2.60 3.49 -2.82
N ILE A 429 -1.86 3.70 -1.72
CA ILE A 429 -0.41 3.85 -1.77
C ILE A 429 0.28 2.49 -1.98
N THR A 430 1.43 2.53 -2.65
CA THR A 430 2.40 1.43 -2.69
C THR A 430 3.78 1.93 -2.34
N PHE A 431 4.64 1.05 -1.83
CA PHE A 431 6.00 1.39 -1.44
C PHE A 431 7.02 0.62 -2.26
N GLY A 432 7.85 1.36 -2.99
CA GLY A 432 9.03 0.80 -3.62
C GLY A 432 10.10 0.52 -2.55
N LYS A 433 10.60 -0.73 -2.51
CA LYS A 433 11.62 -1.16 -1.56
C LYS A 433 13.00 -1.23 -2.20
N LEU A 434 14.03 -1.02 -1.40
CA LEU A 434 15.43 -1.26 -1.75
C LEU A 434 15.68 -2.77 -1.88
N LYS A 435 15.36 -3.34 -3.06
CA LYS A 435 15.64 -4.75 -3.37
C LYS A 435 17.13 -4.95 -3.69
N ALA A 436 17.63 -6.17 -3.60
CA ALA A 436 19.04 -6.55 -3.73
C ALA A 436 19.83 -5.78 -4.81
N ARG A 437 19.38 -5.79 -6.06
CA ARG A 437 20.07 -5.08 -7.15
C ARG A 437 19.94 -3.56 -7.05
N ALA A 438 18.83 -3.07 -6.55
CA ALA A 438 18.59 -1.64 -6.41
C ALA A 438 19.46 -1.05 -5.29
N VAL A 439 19.48 -1.71 -4.13
CA VAL A 439 20.30 -1.24 -3.00
C VAL A 439 21.78 -1.27 -3.29
N LEU A 440 22.28 -2.28 -4.03
CA LEU A 440 23.68 -2.30 -4.48
C LEU A 440 24.02 -1.10 -5.38
N ARG A 441 23.13 -0.72 -6.32
CA ARG A 441 23.35 0.44 -7.19
C ARG A 441 23.32 1.74 -6.41
N ASP A 442 22.35 1.93 -5.54
CA ASP A 442 22.22 3.15 -4.74
C ASP A 442 23.41 3.29 -3.77
N THR A 443 23.78 2.21 -3.06
CA THR A 443 24.93 2.20 -2.14
C THR A 443 26.25 2.35 -2.89
N GLY A 444 26.42 1.67 -4.04
CA GLY A 444 27.61 1.80 -4.87
C GLY A 444 27.81 3.24 -5.40
N ARG A 445 26.72 3.92 -5.77
CA ARG A 445 26.74 5.32 -6.17
C ARG A 445 27.25 6.23 -5.05
N VAL A 446 26.70 6.12 -3.84
CA VAL A 446 27.12 6.99 -2.72
C VAL A 446 28.51 6.68 -2.21
N LEU A 447 29.04 5.47 -2.47
CA LEU A 447 30.43 5.07 -2.24
C LEU A 447 31.37 5.43 -3.39
N GLN A 448 30.88 6.13 -4.43
CA GLN A 448 31.65 6.53 -5.61
C GLN A 448 32.28 5.34 -6.37
N MET A 449 31.70 4.17 -6.31
CA MET A 449 32.12 3.02 -7.11
C MET A 449 31.74 3.20 -8.58
N SER A 450 32.55 2.67 -9.48
CA SER A 450 32.24 2.76 -10.90
C SER A 450 30.95 2.02 -11.26
N TYR A 451 30.14 2.62 -12.13
CA TYR A 451 28.86 2.00 -12.55
C TYR A 451 29.08 0.61 -13.15
N GLY A 452 30.13 0.41 -13.95
CA GLY A 452 30.45 -0.88 -14.56
C GLY A 452 30.78 -1.98 -13.54
N GLN A 453 31.50 -1.63 -12.46
CA GLN A 453 31.82 -2.57 -11.38
C GLN A 453 30.54 -2.97 -10.63
N VAL A 454 29.72 -1.99 -10.25
CA VAL A 454 28.47 -2.26 -9.52
C VAL A 454 27.48 -3.05 -10.38
N ASP A 455 27.35 -2.72 -11.68
CA ASP A 455 26.45 -3.45 -12.57
C ASP A 455 26.88 -4.90 -12.79
N ARG A 456 28.20 -5.16 -12.88
CA ARG A 456 28.75 -6.52 -12.92
C ARG A 456 28.36 -7.33 -11.67
N LEU A 457 28.48 -6.75 -10.47
CA LEU A 457 28.08 -7.39 -9.22
C LEU A 457 26.55 -7.63 -9.18
N CYS A 458 25.76 -6.64 -9.61
CA CYS A 458 24.30 -6.78 -9.70
C CYS A 458 23.87 -7.94 -10.62
N LYS A 459 24.55 -8.15 -11.73
CA LYS A 459 24.24 -9.24 -12.68
C LYS A 459 24.47 -10.63 -12.07
N GLN A 460 25.41 -10.75 -11.15
CA GLN A 460 25.68 -12.01 -10.44
C GLN A 460 24.59 -12.37 -9.40
N VAL A 461 23.80 -11.39 -8.93
CA VAL A 461 22.70 -11.65 -8.01
C VAL A 461 21.53 -12.28 -8.78
N PRO A 462 21.11 -13.50 -8.46
CA PRO A 462 19.96 -14.14 -9.11
C PRO A 462 18.68 -13.31 -8.90
N ASN A 463 17.92 -13.08 -9.97
CA ASN A 463 16.68 -12.31 -9.94
C ASN A 463 15.58 -13.05 -10.71
N LEU A 464 15.16 -14.18 -10.18
CA LEU A 464 14.04 -14.93 -10.71
C LEU A 464 12.75 -14.31 -10.18
N PRO A 465 11.76 -13.97 -11.01
CA PRO A 465 10.51 -13.36 -10.56
C PRO A 465 9.77 -14.19 -9.49
N ALA A 466 9.83 -15.52 -9.59
CA ALA A 466 9.18 -16.43 -8.66
C ALA A 466 9.98 -16.66 -7.35
N ASP A 467 11.29 -16.45 -7.37
CA ASP A 467 12.20 -16.68 -6.23
C ASP A 467 13.32 -15.61 -6.23
N PRO A 468 13.02 -14.36 -5.90
CA PRO A 468 14.02 -13.30 -5.84
C PRO A 468 14.95 -13.52 -4.65
N TRP A 469 16.27 -13.46 -4.90
CA TRP A 469 17.27 -13.61 -3.84
C TRP A 469 17.59 -12.27 -3.18
N ASP A 470 17.72 -12.28 -1.86
CA ASP A 470 18.33 -11.22 -1.09
C ASP A 470 19.88 -11.27 -1.19
N LEU A 471 20.55 -10.22 -0.73
CA LEU A 471 22.00 -10.13 -0.79
C LEU A 471 22.69 -11.18 0.08
N LYS A 472 22.13 -11.52 1.21
CA LYS A 472 22.67 -12.53 2.13
C LYS A 472 22.64 -13.91 1.49
N ARG A 473 21.52 -14.26 0.87
CA ARG A 473 21.36 -15.51 0.11
C ARG A 473 22.26 -15.55 -1.12
N ALA A 474 22.43 -14.40 -1.80
CA ALA A 474 23.31 -14.30 -2.95
C ALA A 474 24.78 -14.55 -2.57
N LEU A 475 25.27 -13.94 -1.49
CA LEU A 475 26.61 -14.21 -0.98
C LEU A 475 26.81 -15.66 -0.52
N ALA A 476 25.79 -16.30 0.03
CA ALA A 476 25.86 -17.69 0.42
C ALA A 476 25.84 -18.66 -0.79
N GLY A 477 25.07 -18.34 -1.84
CA GLY A 477 24.81 -19.23 -2.97
C GLY A 477 25.73 -19.04 -4.19
N VAL A 478 26.28 -17.84 -4.43
CA VAL A 478 27.12 -17.53 -5.59
C VAL A 478 28.60 -17.46 -5.20
N ALA A 479 29.39 -18.43 -5.69
CA ALA A 479 30.79 -18.57 -5.31
C ALA A 479 31.65 -17.37 -5.73
N GLU A 480 31.49 -16.89 -6.96
CA GLU A 480 32.22 -15.75 -7.52
C GLU A 480 31.96 -14.47 -6.71
N LEU A 481 30.68 -14.23 -6.35
CA LEU A 481 30.28 -13.07 -5.56
C LEU A 481 30.90 -13.10 -4.16
N ARG A 482 30.93 -14.27 -3.54
CA ARG A 482 31.55 -14.50 -2.21
C ARG A 482 33.06 -14.29 -2.25
N GLU A 483 33.71 -14.68 -3.32
CA GLU A 483 35.15 -14.49 -3.50
C GLU A 483 35.49 -13.01 -3.69
N GLU A 484 34.74 -12.28 -4.54
CA GLU A 484 34.89 -10.84 -4.69
C GLU A 484 34.68 -10.10 -3.36
N TYR A 485 33.64 -10.47 -2.61
CA TYR A 485 33.36 -9.92 -1.27
C TYR A 485 34.52 -10.12 -0.28
N ARG A 486 35.23 -11.27 -0.34
CA ARG A 486 36.35 -11.56 0.54
C ARG A 486 37.65 -10.85 0.14
N ARG A 487 37.87 -10.71 -1.16
CA ARG A 487 39.11 -10.20 -1.72
C ARG A 487 39.18 -8.70 -1.80
N ASP A 488 38.06 -8.04 -2.09
CA ASP A 488 37.98 -6.60 -2.32
C ASP A 488 37.30 -5.89 -1.16
N ALA A 489 38.07 -5.04 -0.44
CA ALA A 489 37.55 -4.31 0.73
C ALA A 489 36.43 -3.31 0.36
N GLN A 490 36.47 -2.76 -0.86
CA GLN A 490 35.42 -1.84 -1.34
C GLN A 490 34.12 -2.59 -1.65
N VAL A 491 34.22 -3.77 -2.25
CA VAL A 491 33.08 -4.66 -2.47
C VAL A 491 32.51 -5.14 -1.13
N LYS A 492 33.38 -5.49 -0.18
CA LYS A 492 32.96 -5.86 1.17
C LYS A 492 32.17 -4.73 1.83
N ARG A 493 32.68 -3.50 1.83
CA ARG A 493 31.99 -2.33 2.38
C ARG A 493 30.65 -2.09 1.70
N LEU A 494 30.58 -2.23 0.36
CA LEU A 494 29.35 -2.11 -0.40
C LEU A 494 28.29 -3.09 0.10
N PHE A 495 28.63 -4.39 0.20
CA PHE A 495 27.69 -5.40 0.63
C PHE A 495 27.28 -5.26 2.09
N ASP A 496 28.22 -4.96 2.99
CA ASP A 496 27.95 -4.77 4.41
C ASP A 496 26.92 -3.64 4.66
N LEU A 497 27.04 -2.53 3.95
CA LEU A 497 26.08 -1.43 4.01
C LEU A 497 24.77 -1.78 3.28
N ALA A 498 24.84 -2.35 2.10
CA ALA A 498 23.66 -2.69 1.31
C ALA A 498 22.78 -3.73 2.00
N MET A 499 23.33 -4.75 2.65
CA MET A 499 22.57 -5.75 3.40
C MET A 499 21.82 -5.15 4.60
N LYS A 500 22.34 -4.07 5.21
CA LYS A 500 21.63 -3.34 6.28
C LYS A 500 20.46 -2.50 5.75
N LEU A 501 20.57 -2.00 4.53
CA LEU A 501 19.56 -1.15 3.89
C LEU A 501 18.54 -1.93 3.05
N GLU A 502 18.83 -3.20 2.73
CA GLU A 502 17.96 -4.04 1.90
C GLU A 502 16.59 -4.22 2.54
N GLY A 503 15.53 -4.09 1.74
CA GLY A 503 14.14 -4.24 2.20
C GLY A 503 13.48 -2.95 2.68
N LEU A 504 14.25 -1.91 3.05
CA LEU A 504 13.68 -0.64 3.49
C LEU A 504 12.89 0.06 2.37
N PRO A 505 11.81 0.78 2.68
CA PRO A 505 11.11 1.64 1.74
C PRO A 505 12.04 2.71 1.17
N ARG A 506 11.97 2.94 -0.14
CA ARG A 506 12.75 3.94 -0.85
C ARG A 506 11.92 5.14 -1.30
N HIS A 507 10.74 4.87 -1.81
CA HIS A 507 9.79 5.88 -2.27
C HIS A 507 8.36 5.35 -2.19
N SER A 508 7.41 6.26 -2.07
CA SER A 508 6.00 5.98 -2.26
C SER A 508 5.62 6.08 -3.74
N SER A 509 4.62 5.35 -4.11
CA SER A 509 3.98 5.40 -5.43
C SER A 509 2.49 5.13 -5.25
N THR A 510 1.72 5.39 -6.29
CA THR A 510 0.30 5.07 -6.30
C THR A 510 0.08 3.66 -6.85
N HIS A 511 -0.83 2.91 -6.27
CA HIS A 511 -1.24 1.60 -6.80
C HIS A 511 -1.77 1.77 -8.24
N ALA A 512 -1.37 0.87 -9.12
CA ALA A 512 -1.70 1.01 -10.54
C ALA A 512 -3.22 0.95 -10.83
N ALA A 513 -4.00 0.28 -9.98
CA ALA A 513 -5.41 0.00 -10.21
C ALA A 513 -6.33 0.31 -9.01
N GLY A 514 -5.84 0.16 -7.78
CA GLY A 514 -6.66 0.18 -6.58
C GLY A 514 -7.17 1.57 -6.20
N VAL A 515 -8.47 1.69 -6.07
CA VAL A 515 -9.18 2.88 -5.61
C VAL A 515 -10.09 2.48 -4.44
N VAL A 516 -10.18 3.33 -3.43
CA VAL A 516 -11.13 3.15 -2.31
C VAL A 516 -12.20 4.22 -2.34
N ILE A 517 -13.41 3.83 -1.91
CA ILE A 517 -14.57 4.70 -1.85
C ILE A 517 -15.13 4.61 -0.41
N GLY A 518 -15.23 5.75 0.28
CA GLY A 518 -15.78 5.83 1.62
C GLY A 518 -17.20 6.41 1.64
N ASP A 519 -17.93 6.13 2.72
CA ASP A 519 -19.25 6.69 3.00
C ASP A 519 -19.22 8.13 3.55
N ARG A 520 -18.00 8.60 3.91
CA ARG A 520 -17.69 9.94 4.47
C ARG A 520 -16.31 10.37 4.03
N GLU A 521 -15.85 11.54 4.46
CA GLU A 521 -14.48 11.98 4.17
C GLU A 521 -13.46 10.93 4.63
N LEU A 522 -12.60 10.51 3.71
CA LEU A 522 -11.61 9.44 3.97
C LEU A 522 -10.62 9.80 5.08
N SER A 523 -10.33 11.10 5.29
CA SER A 523 -9.49 11.57 6.39
C SER A 523 -10.01 11.22 7.79
N GLU A 524 -11.29 10.84 7.91
CA GLU A 524 -11.89 10.33 9.15
C GLU A 524 -11.67 8.83 9.34
N LEU A 525 -11.32 8.12 8.29
CA LEU A 525 -11.16 6.67 8.29
C LEU A 525 -9.69 6.25 8.19
N ALA A 526 -8.91 6.96 7.38
CA ALA A 526 -7.50 6.71 7.14
C ALA A 526 -6.75 8.02 6.83
N PRO A 527 -5.47 8.15 7.19
CA PRO A 527 -4.67 9.30 6.82
C PRO A 527 -4.42 9.32 5.31
N LEU A 528 -4.41 10.52 4.73
CA LEU A 528 -4.25 10.75 3.30
C LEU A 528 -2.92 11.44 2.97
N TYR A 529 -2.50 11.27 1.74
CA TYR A 529 -1.27 11.79 1.17
C TYR A 529 -1.55 12.36 -0.24
N ARG A 530 -0.76 13.32 -0.69
CA ARG A 530 -0.79 13.85 -2.06
C ARG A 530 0.43 13.35 -2.82
N ASP A 531 0.21 12.53 -3.85
CA ASP A 531 1.24 12.22 -4.85
C ASP A 531 1.28 13.36 -5.89
N PRO A 532 2.44 14.01 -6.13
CA PRO A 532 2.56 15.08 -7.13
C PRO A 532 2.15 14.68 -8.55
N ARG A 533 2.08 13.38 -8.83
CA ARG A 533 1.70 12.81 -10.13
C ARG A 533 0.22 12.47 -10.26
N SER A 534 -0.57 12.69 -9.20
CA SER A 534 -1.99 12.35 -9.15
C SER A 534 -2.83 13.54 -8.70
N ASP A 535 -3.94 13.78 -9.41
CA ASP A 535 -4.94 14.79 -9.03
C ASP A 535 -5.85 14.30 -7.87
N MET A 536 -5.70 13.03 -7.47
CA MET A 536 -6.53 12.41 -6.43
C MET A 536 -5.75 12.26 -5.13
N PRO A 537 -6.43 12.30 -3.97
CA PRO A 537 -5.84 11.86 -2.72
C PRO A 537 -5.36 10.41 -2.80
N VAL A 538 -4.34 10.09 -2.02
CA VAL A 538 -3.80 8.73 -1.88
C VAL A 538 -3.85 8.34 -0.42
N THR A 539 -4.28 7.13 -0.08
CA THR A 539 -4.26 6.65 1.30
C THR A 539 -2.83 6.46 1.79
N GLN A 540 -2.55 6.75 3.06
CA GLN A 540 -1.24 6.43 3.64
C GLN A 540 -1.13 4.95 4.05
N PHE A 541 -2.24 4.25 4.18
CA PHE A 541 -2.25 2.81 4.39
C PHE A 541 -2.16 2.07 3.05
N ASP A 542 -1.32 1.05 3.00
CA ASP A 542 -1.17 0.17 1.84
C ASP A 542 -2.39 -0.75 1.68
N MET A 543 -2.41 -1.53 0.60
CA MET A 543 -3.52 -2.40 0.24
C MET A 543 -3.97 -3.32 1.39
N LYS A 544 -3.05 -3.83 2.20
CA LYS A 544 -3.36 -4.72 3.32
C LYS A 544 -4.07 -3.98 4.46
N TYR A 545 -3.57 -2.81 4.82
CA TYR A 545 -4.06 -2.08 6.00
C TYR A 545 -5.21 -1.13 5.68
N VAL A 546 -5.38 -0.73 4.43
CA VAL A 546 -6.54 0.05 4.01
C VAL A 546 -7.85 -0.73 4.17
N GLU A 547 -7.83 -2.03 3.86
CA GLU A 547 -8.97 -2.93 4.11
C GLU A 547 -9.19 -3.13 5.62
N SER A 548 -8.12 -3.28 6.39
CA SER A 548 -8.20 -3.38 7.86
C SER A 548 -8.80 -2.11 8.51
N ALA A 549 -8.61 -0.95 7.90
CA ALA A 549 -9.24 0.31 8.33
C ALA A 549 -10.72 0.42 7.94
N GLY A 550 -11.27 -0.57 7.23
CA GLY A 550 -12.67 -0.65 6.80
C GLY A 550 -12.93 -0.10 5.40
N LEU A 551 -11.91 0.29 4.65
CA LEU A 551 -12.09 0.79 3.28
C LEU A 551 -12.15 -0.36 2.28
N VAL A 552 -13.09 -0.31 1.37
CA VAL A 552 -13.27 -1.33 0.34
C VAL A 552 -12.52 -0.92 -0.93
N LYS A 553 -11.71 -1.83 -1.43
CA LYS A 553 -10.92 -1.67 -2.63
C LYS A 553 -11.75 -1.99 -3.88
N PHE A 554 -11.57 -1.19 -4.93
CA PHE A 554 -12.06 -1.43 -6.28
C PHE A 554 -10.88 -1.38 -7.25
N ASP A 555 -10.68 -2.43 -8.04
CA ASP A 555 -9.55 -2.53 -8.95
C ASP A 555 -9.94 -2.12 -10.37
N PHE A 556 -9.43 -0.94 -10.79
CA PHE A 556 -9.57 -0.41 -12.15
C PHE A 556 -8.33 -0.76 -12.96
N LEU A 557 -8.28 -1.95 -13.54
CA LEU A 557 -7.11 -2.41 -14.28
C LEU A 557 -7.07 -1.79 -15.69
N GLY A 558 -5.90 -1.36 -16.14
CA GLY A 558 -5.69 -0.86 -17.50
C GLY A 558 -5.15 -1.95 -18.40
N LEU A 559 -5.89 -2.36 -19.44
CA LEU A 559 -5.48 -3.39 -20.37
C LEU A 559 -5.27 -2.82 -21.76
N LYS A 560 -4.02 -2.82 -22.24
CA LYS A 560 -3.64 -2.37 -23.59
C LYS A 560 -4.42 -3.06 -24.70
N THR A 561 -4.66 -4.36 -24.54
CA THR A 561 -5.36 -5.16 -25.54
C THR A 561 -6.77 -4.66 -25.78
N LEU A 562 -7.49 -4.20 -24.75
CA LEU A 562 -8.81 -3.59 -24.92
C LEU A 562 -8.73 -2.32 -25.77
N SER A 563 -7.71 -1.47 -25.55
CA SER A 563 -7.50 -0.28 -26.38
C SER A 563 -7.22 -0.64 -27.85
N VAL A 564 -6.44 -1.70 -28.08
CA VAL A 564 -6.14 -2.21 -29.43
C VAL A 564 -7.39 -2.75 -30.10
N LEU A 565 -8.17 -3.58 -29.41
CA LEU A 565 -9.42 -4.16 -29.94
C LEU A 565 -10.44 -3.07 -30.25
N GLN A 566 -10.65 -2.12 -29.35
CA GLN A 566 -11.55 -0.98 -29.57
C GLN A 566 -11.13 -0.16 -30.79
N LYS A 567 -9.83 0.09 -30.94
CA LYS A 567 -9.32 0.81 -32.12
C LYS A 567 -9.51 0.01 -33.41
N ALA A 568 -9.30 -1.30 -33.36
CA ALA A 568 -9.49 -2.18 -34.52
C ALA A 568 -10.96 -2.21 -34.97
N THR A 569 -11.92 -2.37 -34.05
CA THR A 569 -13.37 -2.35 -34.36
C THR A 569 -13.80 -1.00 -34.93
N GLN A 570 -13.32 0.12 -34.38
CA GLN A 570 -13.57 1.46 -34.91
C GLN A 570 -13.02 1.65 -36.35
N MET A 571 -11.85 1.06 -36.63
CA MET A 571 -11.28 1.09 -37.98
C MET A 571 -12.08 0.24 -38.98
N LEU A 572 -12.58 -0.91 -38.54
CA LEU A 572 -13.45 -1.77 -39.33
C LEU A 572 -14.80 -1.11 -39.63
N ALA A 573 -15.41 -0.48 -38.62
CA ALA A 573 -16.67 0.26 -38.78
C ALA A 573 -16.56 1.38 -39.82
N LYS A 574 -15.43 2.09 -39.89
CA LYS A 574 -15.14 3.09 -40.95
C LYS A 574 -15.10 2.47 -42.37
N ARG A 575 -14.87 1.19 -42.47
CA ARG A 575 -14.89 0.41 -43.72
C ARG A 575 -16.24 -0.24 -44.00
N GLY A 576 -17.25 0.03 -43.18
CA GLY A 576 -18.59 -0.55 -43.30
C GLY A 576 -18.68 -2.00 -42.74
N VAL A 577 -17.68 -2.43 -41.94
CA VAL A 577 -17.67 -3.75 -41.30
C VAL A 577 -17.96 -3.55 -39.84
N ASP A 578 -19.13 -3.96 -39.40
CA ASP A 578 -19.51 -3.96 -37.96
C ASP A 578 -19.33 -5.35 -37.38
N ILE A 579 -18.57 -5.43 -36.29
CA ILE A 579 -18.22 -6.71 -35.62
C ILE A 579 -18.47 -6.54 -34.11
N ASP A 580 -19.36 -7.39 -33.58
CA ASP A 580 -19.47 -7.63 -32.15
C ASP A 580 -18.49 -8.74 -31.72
N LEU A 581 -17.48 -8.34 -30.94
CA LEU A 581 -16.45 -9.27 -30.44
C LEU A 581 -17.03 -10.32 -29.50
N GLY A 582 -18.14 -10.04 -28.81
CA GLY A 582 -18.82 -10.98 -27.90
C GLY A 582 -19.55 -12.10 -28.63
N LEU A 583 -19.86 -11.93 -29.90
CA LEU A 583 -20.59 -12.90 -30.72
C LEU A 583 -19.70 -13.72 -31.68
N LEU A 584 -18.37 -13.52 -31.60
CA LEU A 584 -17.46 -14.27 -32.45
C LEU A 584 -17.47 -15.78 -32.13
N PRO A 585 -17.50 -16.66 -33.16
CA PRO A 585 -17.39 -18.09 -32.93
C PRO A 585 -15.99 -18.47 -32.44
N HIS A 586 -15.90 -19.48 -31.56
CA HIS A 586 -14.63 -19.96 -31.01
C HIS A 586 -14.07 -21.18 -31.74
N ASP A 587 -14.58 -21.52 -32.90
CA ASP A 587 -14.28 -22.73 -33.67
C ASP A 587 -13.69 -22.48 -35.06
N ASP A 588 -13.27 -21.24 -35.37
CA ASP A 588 -12.64 -20.90 -36.66
C ASP A 588 -11.30 -21.65 -36.84
N PRO A 589 -11.20 -22.57 -37.83
CA PRO A 589 -9.99 -23.38 -38.06
C PRO A 589 -8.75 -22.51 -38.33
N ALA A 590 -8.89 -21.38 -39.02
CA ALA A 590 -7.75 -20.52 -39.35
C ALA A 590 -7.08 -19.92 -38.12
N VAL A 591 -7.85 -19.70 -37.06
CA VAL A 591 -7.31 -19.25 -35.75
C VAL A 591 -6.43 -20.33 -35.15
N TYR A 592 -6.89 -21.60 -35.14
CA TYR A 592 -6.11 -22.71 -34.58
C TYR A 592 -4.88 -23.02 -35.41
N GLU A 593 -4.94 -22.92 -36.73
CA GLU A 593 -3.75 -23.03 -37.58
C GLU A 593 -2.69 -22.00 -37.26
N LEU A 594 -3.09 -20.74 -37.04
CA LEU A 594 -2.19 -19.66 -36.59
C LEU A 594 -1.58 -19.97 -35.23
N LEU A 595 -2.37 -20.46 -34.26
CA LEU A 595 -1.90 -20.83 -32.93
C LEU A 595 -0.91 -22.01 -33.00
N GLN A 596 -1.18 -23.03 -33.82
CA GLN A 596 -0.33 -24.19 -34.01
C GLN A 596 1.04 -23.87 -34.63
N ARG A 597 1.11 -22.84 -35.47
CA ARG A 597 2.38 -22.30 -36.01
C ARG A 597 3.16 -21.48 -34.98
N GLY A 598 2.52 -21.06 -33.90
CA GLY A 598 3.12 -20.16 -32.92
C GLY A 598 3.27 -18.71 -33.44
N ASP A 599 2.49 -18.31 -34.47
CA ASP A 599 2.50 -16.98 -35.06
C ASP A 599 1.65 -15.99 -34.22
N THR A 600 1.91 -15.92 -32.93
CA THR A 600 1.07 -15.27 -31.93
C THR A 600 1.67 -13.98 -31.34
N VAL A 601 2.56 -13.31 -32.09
CA VAL A 601 3.05 -11.99 -31.70
C VAL A 601 1.87 -11.00 -31.71
N GLY A 602 1.65 -10.30 -30.58
CA GLY A 602 0.52 -9.40 -30.39
C GLY A 602 -0.79 -10.09 -29.98
N VAL A 603 -0.82 -11.42 -29.84
CA VAL A 603 -1.97 -12.15 -29.29
C VAL A 603 -1.84 -12.18 -27.77
N PHE A 604 -2.76 -11.52 -27.07
CA PHE A 604 -2.72 -11.40 -25.61
C PHE A 604 -2.53 -12.73 -24.90
N GLN A 605 -1.62 -12.77 -23.91
CA GLN A 605 -1.21 -13.94 -23.12
C GLN A 605 -0.51 -15.07 -23.91
N LEU A 606 -0.59 -15.09 -25.24
CA LEU A 606 -0.04 -16.16 -26.08
C LEU A 606 1.24 -15.75 -26.83
N GLU A 607 1.75 -14.53 -26.58
CA GLU A 607 2.84 -13.92 -27.37
C GLU A 607 4.25 -14.18 -26.86
N SER A 608 4.42 -14.68 -25.62
CA SER A 608 5.74 -14.94 -25.07
C SER A 608 6.43 -16.09 -25.83
N GLU A 609 7.77 -16.04 -25.97
CA GLU A 609 8.53 -17.07 -26.68
C GLU A 609 8.28 -18.48 -26.14
N GLY A 610 8.20 -18.62 -24.79
CA GLY A 610 7.88 -19.91 -24.17
C GLY A 610 6.47 -20.39 -24.52
N MET A 611 5.46 -19.51 -24.48
CA MET A 611 4.10 -19.87 -24.84
C MET A 611 3.97 -20.21 -26.33
N ARG A 612 4.63 -19.48 -27.22
CA ARG A 612 4.65 -19.77 -28.67
C ARG A 612 5.23 -21.15 -28.96
N ARG A 613 6.33 -21.52 -28.30
CA ARG A 613 6.89 -22.90 -28.40
C ARG A 613 5.91 -23.94 -27.85
N THR A 614 5.23 -23.65 -26.76
CA THR A 614 4.22 -24.53 -26.18
C THR A 614 3.03 -24.72 -27.10
N LEU A 615 2.49 -23.66 -27.69
CA LEU A 615 1.41 -23.76 -28.70
C LEU A 615 1.80 -24.62 -29.90
N ALA A 616 2.99 -24.42 -30.44
CA ALA A 616 3.51 -25.23 -31.56
C ALA A 616 3.72 -26.72 -31.21
N ALA A 617 4.06 -27.04 -29.96
CA ALA A 617 4.24 -28.38 -29.47
C ALA A 617 2.92 -29.11 -29.16
N VAL A 618 1.97 -28.42 -28.53
CA VAL A 618 0.66 -28.95 -28.09
C VAL A 618 -0.34 -28.99 -29.26
N LYS A 619 -0.27 -28.02 -30.17
CA LYS A 619 -1.16 -27.87 -31.32
C LYS A 619 -2.63 -27.82 -30.94
N PRO A 620 -3.10 -26.74 -30.31
CA PRO A 620 -4.50 -26.59 -29.88
C PRO A 620 -5.45 -26.67 -31.08
N THR A 621 -6.59 -27.32 -30.91
CA THR A 621 -7.61 -27.54 -31.95
C THR A 621 -8.99 -27.01 -31.56
N ASN A 622 -9.16 -26.64 -30.31
CA ASN A 622 -10.40 -26.09 -29.75
C ASN A 622 -10.10 -25.10 -28.61
N PHE A 623 -11.12 -24.37 -28.18
CA PHE A 623 -10.97 -23.36 -27.15
C PHE A 623 -10.62 -23.95 -25.79
N GLY A 624 -11.09 -25.15 -25.46
CA GLY A 624 -10.73 -25.88 -24.24
C GLY A 624 -9.24 -26.15 -24.12
N ASP A 625 -8.56 -26.46 -25.24
CA ASP A 625 -7.10 -26.61 -25.27
C ASP A 625 -6.37 -25.31 -24.89
N ILE A 626 -6.90 -24.14 -25.32
CA ILE A 626 -6.32 -22.84 -24.97
C ILE A 626 -6.49 -22.58 -23.48
N ILE A 627 -7.68 -22.85 -22.92
CA ILE A 627 -7.97 -22.72 -21.48
C ILE A 627 -7.02 -23.60 -20.67
N ALA A 628 -6.86 -24.86 -21.06
CA ALA A 628 -5.94 -25.78 -20.40
C ALA A 628 -4.49 -25.30 -20.47
N LEU A 629 -4.02 -24.84 -21.64
CA LEU A 629 -2.66 -24.33 -21.81
C LEU A 629 -2.38 -23.11 -20.94
N VAL A 630 -3.28 -22.13 -20.92
CA VAL A 630 -3.14 -20.93 -20.07
C VAL A 630 -3.12 -21.31 -18.58
N SER A 631 -3.88 -22.32 -18.20
CA SER A 631 -3.92 -22.85 -16.83
C SER A 631 -2.65 -23.59 -16.45
N LEU A 632 -2.10 -24.40 -17.35
CA LEU A 632 -0.87 -25.18 -17.14
C LEU A 632 0.40 -24.32 -17.22
N TYR A 633 0.38 -23.22 -17.99
CA TYR A 633 1.57 -22.35 -18.17
C TYR A 633 1.80 -21.45 -16.95
N ARG A 634 2.02 -22.08 -15.80
CA ARG A 634 2.32 -21.46 -14.50
C ARG A 634 3.40 -22.25 -13.77
N PRO A 635 4.21 -21.62 -12.90
CA PRO A 635 5.14 -22.36 -12.04
C PRO A 635 4.43 -23.48 -11.27
N GLY A 636 4.94 -24.70 -11.35
CA GLY A 636 4.34 -25.90 -10.79
C GLY A 636 3.66 -26.77 -11.85
N PRO A 637 2.47 -26.43 -12.38
CA PRO A 637 1.78 -27.27 -13.36
C PRO A 637 2.43 -27.31 -14.74
N MET A 638 3.38 -26.43 -15.05
CA MET A 638 4.07 -26.34 -16.35
C MET A 638 4.77 -27.64 -16.76
N ASP A 639 5.22 -28.44 -15.80
CA ASP A 639 5.87 -29.72 -16.06
C ASP A 639 4.92 -30.77 -16.69
N ASN A 640 3.60 -30.55 -16.58
CA ASN A 640 2.58 -31.41 -17.20
C ASN A 640 2.29 -31.08 -18.67
N ILE A 641 2.77 -29.96 -19.20
CA ILE A 641 2.50 -29.55 -20.59
C ILE A 641 2.96 -30.58 -21.63
N PRO A 642 4.16 -31.17 -21.52
CA PRO A 642 4.58 -32.22 -22.47
C PRO A 642 3.63 -33.41 -22.47
N LEU A 643 3.19 -33.87 -21.31
CA LEU A 643 2.24 -34.97 -21.16
C LEU A 643 0.86 -34.62 -21.74
N PHE A 644 0.37 -33.39 -21.46
CA PHE A 644 -0.87 -32.87 -22.05
C PHE A 644 -0.82 -32.93 -23.59
N GLY A 645 0.25 -32.41 -24.18
CA GLY A 645 0.44 -32.40 -25.62
C GLY A 645 0.60 -33.80 -26.22
N ALA A 646 1.25 -34.73 -25.50
CA ALA A 646 1.41 -36.14 -25.96
C ALA A 646 0.06 -36.85 -25.99
N ARG A 647 -0.73 -36.78 -24.94
CA ARG A 647 -2.07 -37.40 -24.83
C ARG A 647 -3.06 -36.80 -25.80
N LYS A 648 -3.13 -35.47 -25.88
CA LYS A 648 -3.98 -34.74 -26.83
C LYS A 648 -3.73 -35.17 -28.29
N ASN A 649 -2.46 -35.29 -28.68
CA ASN A 649 -2.07 -35.63 -30.05
C ASN A 649 -1.99 -37.15 -30.30
N GLY A 650 -2.48 -38.00 -29.39
CA GLY A 650 -2.50 -39.44 -29.53
C GLY A 650 -1.12 -40.13 -29.52
N ARG A 651 -0.08 -39.42 -29.01
CA ARG A 651 1.28 -39.98 -28.88
C ARG A 651 1.43 -40.81 -27.61
N GLU A 652 0.54 -40.59 -26.63
CA GLU A 652 0.45 -41.33 -25.37
C GLU A 652 -1.01 -41.63 -25.07
N ALA A 653 -1.28 -42.81 -24.49
CA ALA A 653 -2.63 -43.18 -24.10
C ALA A 653 -3.11 -42.33 -22.92
N ILE A 654 -4.37 -41.92 -22.97
CA ILE A 654 -4.99 -41.21 -21.86
C ILE A 654 -5.14 -42.17 -20.68
N ALA A 655 -4.57 -41.83 -19.55
CA ALA A 655 -4.71 -42.58 -18.29
C ALA A 655 -5.29 -41.70 -17.22
N TYR A 656 -6.28 -42.21 -16.52
CA TYR A 656 -6.91 -41.52 -15.37
C TYR A 656 -6.36 -42.13 -14.07
N PRO A 657 -6.04 -41.31 -13.04
CA PRO A 657 -5.57 -41.83 -11.75
C PRO A 657 -6.57 -42.76 -11.07
N HIS A 658 -7.86 -42.60 -11.35
CA HIS A 658 -8.94 -43.47 -10.92
C HIS A 658 -10.10 -43.40 -11.93
N PRO A 659 -10.81 -44.52 -12.23
CA PRO A 659 -11.91 -44.52 -13.21
C PRO A 659 -13.02 -43.50 -12.94
N LEU A 660 -13.33 -43.20 -11.67
CA LEU A 660 -14.34 -42.19 -11.31
C LEU A 660 -13.92 -40.76 -11.70
N LEU A 661 -12.65 -40.54 -12.01
CA LEU A 661 -12.15 -39.21 -12.42
C LEU A 661 -12.23 -38.99 -13.93
N GLU A 662 -12.60 -39.98 -14.71
CA GLU A 662 -12.71 -39.85 -16.17
C GLU A 662 -13.65 -38.72 -16.57
N GLY A 663 -14.86 -38.66 -16.00
CA GLY A 663 -15.82 -37.59 -16.29
C GLY A 663 -15.36 -36.19 -15.90
N ILE A 664 -14.44 -36.08 -14.93
CA ILE A 664 -13.91 -34.81 -14.45
C ILE A 664 -12.67 -34.37 -15.24
N LEU A 665 -11.81 -35.31 -15.60
CA LEU A 665 -10.51 -35.04 -16.23
C LEU A 665 -10.49 -35.29 -17.73
N ALA A 666 -11.61 -35.65 -18.35
CA ALA A 666 -11.69 -35.91 -19.79
C ALA A 666 -11.24 -34.69 -20.61
N GLU A 667 -11.66 -33.47 -20.25
CA GLU A 667 -11.30 -32.23 -20.94
C GLU A 667 -9.81 -31.90 -20.85
N THR A 668 -9.10 -32.41 -19.86
CA THR A 668 -7.66 -32.21 -19.66
C THR A 668 -6.83 -33.47 -19.97
N TYR A 669 -7.41 -34.43 -20.67
CA TYR A 669 -6.75 -35.68 -21.04
C TYR A 669 -6.14 -36.46 -19.86
N GLY A 670 -6.86 -36.44 -18.71
CA GLY A 670 -6.46 -37.16 -17.50
C GLY A 670 -5.40 -36.40 -16.65
N ILE A 671 -5.25 -35.11 -16.85
CA ILE A 671 -4.31 -34.27 -16.08
C ILE A 671 -5.10 -33.39 -15.09
N PHE A 672 -4.57 -33.31 -13.86
CA PHE A 672 -5.10 -32.48 -12.81
C PHE A 672 -4.78 -31.00 -13.03
#